data_25e876019d0a4e9eb611b36ea9cf5145
#
_entry.id   25e876019d0a4e9eb611b36ea9cf5145
#
_cell.length_a   1.000
_cell.length_b   1.000
_cell.length_c   1.000
_cell.angle_alpha   90.00
_cell.angle_beta   90.00
_cell.angle_gamma   90.00
#
_symmetry.space_group_name_H-M   'P 1'
#
loop_
_entity.id
_entity.type
_entity.pdbx_description
1 polymer ?
#
loop_
_entity_poly.entity_id
_entity_poly.type
_entity_poly.pdbx_seq_one_letter_code
_entity_poly.pdbx_strand_id
1 'polypeptide(L)'
;MKKIDVVILDIDKNIYKNIDKSQDDRGYLSQNILAQLRNFIEHISIKYYVHSISGDISGIPEEKFNEINQGLKFIKGNSKFHFLVKFHQMIQKSASHYTMSEENSERLMLKYYEYLLKIKKNLKTDFDLDVLTNIDKFPVNLDNQLSDYYKKIVDKLELTYVSEMSEDRYYIQKTKPFFIDNEIYYEITFREANDKTSKFDRNIAFTKQDILSNYAVKLSIKHDTVNIHGKYMPILIISDWEVSIRPCEIDFFSEILNNSIKIQSSHNEYKRLMSFIKKSKLNVLDILLLDISSYEKVKAYVTAKSQKIYIFKTLDKCREIIINNRPGCNVLRYLSYHFNNKIMKLQKDRYGNYCERLSNLRVAYGCIPFDEMPFVSSLIGHNPKIYDLLWCIETNGREHELLARKIQINSQTNGKLYTSVDEHESFEDIHLLIEKYNSNLYWKHRETRGIGNVGKNYYIKGFEDDVINILEKLKEISKEGIDNYANSVESWLNTGSYIIDCKDKKEILKTMFSNSKVSLIYGAAGTGKSTMINHASNFFGLQKKLLLANTNPAVDNLKRKVSAPNCEFKTIAKYLYSKEKQDCDLLIIDECSTVSNSDMIKILSKADFKLLILVGDIYQIESITFGNWFKLAKTNVSRTSLFELTEPYRTKDKPLLNLWTKVRKNEDDLIEYLTANNYSVRLDESVFLTDDLDEIILCLNYDGLYGINNINCFLQSNNPNKSVNWGVVSYKIGDPVLFNETSRFSPVLFNNLKGKISNIEKLDTEIIFDIEIETVINEMDIVDLDLELISSTKNSSIVRLSVYKYPNMSDNDNDSDDTVVPFQIAYAISIHKAQGLEFNSVKLIITDEIDELITHNILYTAITRTKKNLKIYWTPETEKKVIEHIRIDESRKDESILKRKLK
;
A
#
# COMPACT_ATOMS: atom_id res chain seq x y z
N MET A 1 8.26 -51.03 2.36
CA MET A 1 7.67 -49.68 2.43
C MET A 1 7.01 -49.52 3.78
N LYS A 2 7.34 -48.51 4.55
CA LYS A 2 6.76 -48.32 5.90
C LYS A 2 5.27 -47.91 5.78
N LYS A 3 4.42 -48.31 6.73
CA LYS A 3 2.97 -48.07 6.67
C LYS A 3 2.63 -46.57 6.48
N ILE A 4 3.40 -45.67 7.09
CA ILE A 4 3.25 -44.22 6.93
C ILE A 4 3.62 -43.75 5.51
N ASP A 5 4.57 -44.41 4.84
CA ASP A 5 4.93 -44.04 3.46
C ASP A 5 3.79 -44.33 2.50
N VAL A 6 3.04 -45.41 2.73
CA VAL A 6 1.86 -45.78 1.93
C VAL A 6 0.77 -44.69 2.08
N VAL A 7 0.53 -44.25 3.30
CA VAL A 7 -0.46 -43.19 3.57
C VAL A 7 -0.04 -41.86 2.90
N ILE A 8 1.24 -41.47 3.05
CA ILE A 8 1.78 -40.26 2.39
C ILE A 8 1.60 -40.34 0.87
N LEU A 9 1.89 -41.49 0.26
CA LEU A 9 1.74 -41.70 -1.19
C LEU A 9 0.27 -41.73 -1.65
N ASP A 10 -0.63 -42.21 -0.82
CA ASP A 10 -2.08 -42.17 -1.15
C ASP A 10 -2.65 -40.78 -1.06
N ILE A 11 -2.20 -39.98 -0.10
CA ILE A 11 -2.53 -38.52 -0.03
C ILE A 11 -1.91 -37.81 -1.26
N ASP A 12 -0.67 -38.11 -1.61
CA ASP A 12 0.01 -37.54 -2.78
C ASP A 12 -0.74 -37.81 -4.08
N LYS A 13 -1.26 -39.03 -4.29
CA LYS A 13 -2.12 -39.35 -5.46
C LYS A 13 -3.37 -38.46 -5.53
N ASN A 14 -3.96 -38.10 -4.39
CA ASN A 14 -5.10 -37.21 -4.36
C ASN A 14 -4.71 -35.76 -4.66
N ILE A 15 -3.57 -35.30 -4.15
CA ILE A 15 -2.99 -33.99 -4.50
C ILE A 15 -2.69 -33.95 -5.99
N TYR A 16 -2.06 -35.00 -6.54
CA TYR A 16 -1.76 -35.13 -7.98
C TYR A 16 -3.00 -34.93 -8.85
N LYS A 17 -4.12 -35.62 -8.53
CA LYS A 17 -5.39 -35.50 -9.26
C LYS A 17 -6.00 -34.10 -9.17
N ASN A 18 -5.83 -33.43 -8.04
CA ASN A 18 -6.34 -32.07 -7.83
C ASN A 18 -5.52 -31.04 -8.61
N ILE A 19 -4.19 -31.18 -8.63
CA ILE A 19 -3.29 -30.33 -9.44
C ILE A 19 -3.62 -30.50 -10.94
N ASP A 20 -3.83 -31.72 -11.39
CA ASP A 20 -4.09 -32.04 -12.79
C ASP A 20 -5.45 -31.47 -13.28
N LYS A 21 -6.42 -31.29 -12.35
CA LYS A 21 -7.73 -30.68 -12.63
C LYS A 21 -7.72 -29.16 -12.57
N SER A 22 -6.75 -28.54 -11.88
CA SER A 22 -6.71 -27.09 -11.62
C SER A 22 -5.94 -26.30 -12.68
N GLN A 23 -5.59 -26.90 -13.81
CA GLN A 23 -4.71 -26.32 -14.85
C GLN A 23 -5.16 -24.96 -15.41
N ASP A 24 -6.43 -24.63 -15.35
CA ASP A 24 -7.01 -23.42 -16.00
C ASP A 24 -7.36 -22.29 -15.03
N ASP A 25 -7.33 -22.54 -13.71
CA ASP A 25 -7.71 -21.55 -12.69
C ASP A 25 -6.50 -21.06 -11.88
N ARG A 26 -5.76 -20.13 -12.44
CA ARG A 26 -4.65 -19.45 -11.73
C ARG A 26 -5.20 -18.72 -10.50
N GLY A 27 -4.61 -19.03 -9.33
CA GLY A 27 -4.97 -18.39 -8.06
C GLY A 27 -6.13 -19.04 -7.29
N TYR A 28 -6.75 -20.09 -7.81
CA TYR A 28 -7.82 -20.82 -7.10
C TYR A 28 -7.38 -22.21 -6.65
N LEU A 29 -7.42 -22.43 -5.33
CA LEU A 29 -7.28 -23.77 -4.75
C LEU A 29 -8.60 -24.18 -4.11
N SER A 30 -9.16 -25.30 -4.55
CA SER A 30 -10.37 -25.82 -3.94
C SER A 30 -10.15 -26.21 -2.47
N GLN A 31 -11.21 -26.16 -1.66
CA GLN A 31 -11.17 -26.60 -0.26
C GLN A 31 -10.69 -28.05 -0.14
N ASN A 32 -10.93 -28.86 -1.16
CA ASN A 32 -10.49 -30.25 -1.19
C ASN A 32 -8.96 -30.37 -1.26
N ILE A 33 -8.29 -29.59 -2.11
CA ILE A 33 -6.81 -29.63 -2.17
C ILE A 33 -6.20 -29.09 -0.87
N LEU A 34 -6.78 -28.05 -0.26
CA LEU A 34 -6.32 -27.51 1.01
C LEU A 34 -6.41 -28.55 2.14
N ALA A 35 -7.51 -29.33 2.19
CA ALA A 35 -7.66 -30.43 3.13
C ALA A 35 -6.61 -31.53 2.91
N GLN A 36 -6.34 -31.89 1.65
CA GLN A 36 -5.31 -32.88 1.32
C GLN A 36 -3.89 -32.38 1.66
N LEU A 37 -3.57 -31.12 1.39
CA LEU A 37 -2.30 -30.51 1.76
C LEU A 37 -2.10 -30.48 3.28
N ARG A 38 -3.14 -30.20 4.04
CA ARG A 38 -3.11 -30.27 5.50
C ARG A 38 -2.76 -31.69 5.98
N ASN A 39 -3.50 -32.68 5.53
CA ASN A 39 -3.26 -34.09 5.86
C ASN A 39 -1.84 -34.51 5.47
N PHE A 40 -1.35 -34.04 4.32
CA PHE A 40 0.00 -34.32 3.85
C PHE A 40 1.07 -33.83 4.82
N ILE A 41 0.97 -32.58 5.28
CA ILE A 41 1.92 -31.99 6.22
C ILE A 41 1.86 -32.69 7.58
N GLU A 42 0.67 -33.02 8.07
CA GLU A 42 0.48 -33.74 9.34
C GLU A 42 1.17 -35.10 9.30
N HIS A 43 1.01 -35.88 8.23
CA HIS A 43 1.66 -37.19 8.09
C HIS A 43 3.18 -37.09 7.88
N ILE A 44 3.66 -36.07 7.16
CA ILE A 44 5.08 -35.78 7.05
C ILE A 44 5.67 -35.45 8.42
N SER A 45 4.97 -34.68 9.23
CA SER A 45 5.39 -34.32 10.58
C SER A 45 5.52 -35.55 11.50
N ILE A 46 4.56 -36.46 11.40
CA ILE A 46 4.63 -37.77 12.10
C ILE A 46 5.83 -38.56 11.62
N LYS A 47 6.08 -38.66 10.30
CA LYS A 47 7.20 -39.38 9.74
C LYS A 47 8.55 -38.86 10.28
N TYR A 48 8.76 -37.57 10.32
CA TYR A 48 9.98 -36.97 10.89
C TYR A 48 10.10 -37.19 12.40
N TYR A 49 9.00 -37.09 13.14
CA TYR A 49 8.97 -37.34 14.59
C TYR A 49 9.40 -38.79 14.90
N VAL A 50 8.78 -39.70 14.21
CA VAL A 50 9.03 -41.14 14.38
C VAL A 50 10.46 -41.51 13.99
N HIS A 51 10.97 -40.92 12.89
CA HIS A 51 12.38 -41.14 12.50
C HIS A 51 13.36 -40.63 13.57
N SER A 52 13.00 -39.54 14.28
CA SER A 52 13.87 -38.98 15.35
C SER A 52 13.95 -39.82 16.63
N ILE A 53 12.91 -40.63 16.90
CA ILE A 53 12.82 -41.41 18.15
C ILE A 53 13.46 -42.81 17.99
N SER A 54 13.30 -43.43 16.86
CA SER A 54 13.54 -44.86 16.75
C SER A 54 14.37 -45.36 15.55
N GLY A 55 15.01 -44.51 14.79
CA GLY A 55 15.92 -44.90 13.68
C GLY A 55 15.42 -45.99 12.69
N ASP A 56 14.57 -46.89 13.15
CA ASP A 56 13.95 -47.97 12.38
C ASP A 56 12.58 -48.38 12.95
N ILE A 57 11.49 -48.30 12.16
CA ILE A 57 10.14 -48.50 12.66
C ILE A 57 9.41 -49.53 11.79
N SER A 58 9.19 -50.66 12.41
CA SER A 58 8.24 -51.69 11.98
C SER A 58 7.02 -51.71 12.90
N GLY A 59 6.17 -50.68 12.83
CA GLY A 59 4.91 -50.71 13.58
C GLY A 59 4.48 -49.30 14.02
N ILE A 60 3.55 -48.75 13.28
CA ILE A 60 2.82 -47.54 13.72
C ILE A 60 1.38 -47.95 14.00
N PRO A 61 0.81 -47.61 15.19
CA PRO A 61 -0.60 -47.79 15.48
C PRO A 61 -1.51 -46.95 14.60
N GLU A 62 -2.76 -47.27 14.55
CA GLU A 62 -3.80 -46.51 13.88
C GLU A 62 -3.81 -45.02 14.29
N GLU A 63 -4.06 -44.16 13.30
CA GLU A 63 -4.07 -42.69 13.44
C GLU A 63 -4.85 -42.21 14.64
N LYS A 64 -4.16 -41.79 15.71
CA LYS A 64 -4.77 -41.13 16.84
C LYS A 64 -4.37 -39.65 16.84
N PHE A 65 -5.32 -38.74 17.12
CA PHE A 65 -5.13 -37.32 17.31
C PHE A 65 -3.88 -36.94 18.12
N ASN A 66 -3.48 -37.77 19.08
CA ASN A 66 -2.27 -37.59 19.86
C ASN A 66 -0.97 -37.67 19.05
N GLU A 67 -0.90 -38.49 17.97
CA GLU A 67 0.30 -38.65 17.15
C GLU A 67 0.51 -37.43 16.24
N ILE A 68 -0.57 -36.87 15.67
CA ILE A 68 -0.51 -35.64 14.91
C ILE A 68 0.03 -34.51 15.80
N ASN A 69 -0.48 -34.37 17.00
CA ASN A 69 -0.01 -33.36 17.96
C ASN A 69 1.46 -33.54 18.35
N GLN A 70 1.94 -34.76 18.49
CA GLN A 70 3.34 -35.04 18.78
C GLN A 70 4.24 -34.72 17.58
N GLY A 71 3.84 -35.07 16.35
CA GLY A 71 4.50 -34.69 15.11
C GLY A 71 4.59 -33.16 14.96
N LEU A 72 3.47 -32.47 15.16
CA LEU A 72 3.44 -31.00 15.07
C LEU A 72 4.27 -30.32 16.16
N LYS A 73 4.31 -30.87 17.38
CA LYS A 73 5.21 -30.39 18.45
C LYS A 73 6.67 -30.58 18.07
N PHE A 74 7.03 -31.73 17.50
CA PHE A 74 8.38 -32.03 17.08
C PHE A 74 8.89 -31.04 16.02
N ILE A 75 8.10 -30.79 14.97
CA ILE A 75 8.50 -29.84 13.94
C ILE A 75 8.57 -28.40 14.45
N LYS A 76 7.73 -28.03 15.44
CA LYS A 76 7.80 -26.71 16.10
C LYS A 76 9.12 -26.50 16.85
N GLY A 77 9.64 -27.51 17.45
CA GLY A 77 10.91 -27.47 18.20
C GLY A 77 12.18 -27.56 17.34
N ASN A 78 12.04 -27.78 16.02
CA ASN A 78 13.17 -27.99 15.12
C ASN A 78 13.20 -26.96 13.98
N SER A 79 14.25 -26.14 13.94
CA SER A 79 14.41 -25.08 12.94
C SER A 79 14.40 -25.57 11.48
N LYS A 80 14.90 -26.79 11.20
CA LYS A 80 14.86 -27.38 9.85
C LYS A 80 13.45 -27.48 9.29
N PHE A 81 12.45 -27.71 10.17
CA PHE A 81 11.04 -27.93 9.79
C PHE A 81 10.13 -26.73 10.03
N HIS A 82 10.66 -25.58 10.40
CA HIS A 82 9.86 -24.39 10.68
C HIS A 82 8.94 -23.99 9.50
N PHE A 83 9.39 -24.21 8.26
CA PHE A 83 8.57 -23.97 7.07
C PHE A 83 7.31 -24.87 7.01
N LEU A 84 7.38 -26.12 7.51
CA LEU A 84 6.20 -27.00 7.60
C LEU A 84 5.18 -26.47 8.60
N VAL A 85 5.65 -25.92 9.73
CA VAL A 85 4.79 -25.28 10.72
C VAL A 85 4.07 -24.07 10.10
N LYS A 86 4.82 -23.21 9.41
CA LYS A 86 4.25 -22.07 8.68
C LYS A 86 3.26 -22.51 7.62
N PHE A 87 3.58 -23.54 6.85
CA PHE A 87 2.70 -24.06 5.81
C PHE A 87 1.40 -24.61 6.39
N HIS A 88 1.49 -25.43 7.45
CA HIS A 88 0.31 -25.94 8.16
C HIS A 88 -0.59 -24.81 8.67
N GLN A 89 -0.02 -23.78 9.32
CA GLN A 89 -0.74 -22.61 9.78
C GLN A 89 -1.39 -21.83 8.63
N MET A 90 -0.69 -21.65 7.51
CA MET A 90 -1.24 -20.97 6.32
C MET A 90 -2.45 -21.73 5.77
N ILE A 91 -2.37 -23.06 5.64
CA ILE A 91 -3.49 -23.86 5.14
C ILE A 91 -4.68 -23.82 6.09
N GLN A 92 -4.44 -23.90 7.41
CA GLN A 92 -5.52 -23.74 8.40
C GLN A 92 -6.22 -22.40 8.27
N LYS A 93 -5.45 -21.32 8.12
CA LYS A 93 -5.99 -19.96 7.94
C LYS A 93 -6.73 -19.81 6.61
N SER A 94 -6.22 -20.38 5.53
CA SER A 94 -6.90 -20.36 4.23
C SER A 94 -8.21 -21.15 4.22
N ALA A 95 -8.24 -22.28 4.94
CA ALA A 95 -9.47 -23.07 5.12
C ALA A 95 -10.53 -22.36 5.96
N SER A 96 -10.13 -21.45 6.86
CA SER A 96 -11.00 -20.70 7.76
C SER A 96 -11.37 -19.29 7.26
N HIS A 97 -11.49 -19.07 5.94
CA HIS A 97 -12.08 -17.87 5.31
C HIS A 97 -11.19 -16.62 5.20
N TYR A 98 -9.87 -16.76 5.23
CA TYR A 98 -8.95 -15.61 5.24
C TYR A 98 -8.38 -15.18 3.88
N THR A 99 -8.86 -15.72 2.79
CA THR A 99 -8.62 -15.15 1.45
C THR A 99 -9.49 -13.92 1.25
N MET A 100 -9.28 -12.89 2.05
CA MET A 100 -10.15 -11.70 2.07
C MET A 100 -9.80 -10.66 1.02
N SER A 101 -8.71 -10.81 0.30
CA SER A 101 -8.39 -9.99 -0.85
C SER A 101 -7.77 -10.86 -1.93
N GLU A 102 -8.14 -10.62 -3.17
CA GLU A 102 -7.56 -11.30 -4.34
C GLU A 102 -6.03 -11.09 -4.43
N GLU A 103 -5.50 -9.99 -3.88
CA GLU A 103 -4.06 -9.75 -3.69
C GLU A 103 -3.33 -10.88 -2.95
N ASN A 104 -4.01 -11.55 -2.02
CA ASN A 104 -3.39 -12.61 -1.23
C ASN A 104 -3.39 -13.97 -1.92
N SER A 105 -4.25 -14.21 -2.91
CA SER A 105 -4.40 -15.53 -3.52
C SER A 105 -3.16 -15.91 -4.33
N GLU A 106 -2.66 -15.05 -5.19
CA GLU A 106 -1.46 -15.32 -6.00
C GLU A 106 -0.20 -15.43 -5.12
N ARG A 107 -0.04 -14.53 -4.16
CA ARG A 107 1.07 -14.56 -3.20
C ARG A 107 1.05 -15.82 -2.33
N LEU A 108 -0.13 -16.27 -1.92
CA LEU A 108 -0.33 -17.53 -1.22
C LEU A 108 0.03 -18.72 -2.12
N MET A 109 -0.38 -18.72 -3.39
CA MET A 109 -0.07 -19.77 -4.35
C MET A 109 1.43 -19.90 -4.57
N LEU A 110 2.17 -18.80 -4.75
CA LEU A 110 3.62 -18.80 -4.85
C LEU A 110 4.28 -19.38 -3.57
N LYS A 111 3.75 -19.06 -2.38
CA LYS A 111 4.23 -19.61 -1.12
C LYS A 111 3.89 -21.10 -0.95
N TYR A 112 2.73 -21.54 -1.37
CA TYR A 112 2.36 -22.96 -1.39
C TYR A 112 3.30 -23.74 -2.30
N TYR A 113 3.54 -23.25 -3.50
CA TYR A 113 4.46 -23.87 -4.44
C TYR A 113 5.89 -23.96 -3.86
N GLU A 114 6.39 -22.88 -3.27
CA GLU A 114 7.68 -22.85 -2.56
C GLU A 114 7.77 -23.95 -1.49
N TYR A 115 6.75 -24.06 -0.65
CA TYR A 115 6.75 -25.06 0.42
C TYR A 115 6.61 -26.49 -0.11
N LEU A 116 5.83 -26.71 -1.15
CA LEU A 116 5.70 -28.00 -1.82
C LEU A 116 7.01 -28.45 -2.47
N LEU A 117 7.74 -27.55 -3.12
CA LEU A 117 9.09 -27.83 -3.63
C LEU A 117 10.07 -28.18 -2.51
N LYS A 118 10.04 -27.48 -1.38
CA LYS A 118 10.85 -27.79 -0.20
C LYS A 118 10.50 -29.19 0.36
N ILE A 119 9.23 -29.53 0.43
CA ILE A 119 8.76 -30.87 0.84
C ILE A 119 9.29 -31.94 -0.11
N LYS A 120 9.11 -31.78 -1.42
CA LYS A 120 9.58 -32.71 -2.45
C LYS A 120 11.08 -32.97 -2.30
N LYS A 121 11.88 -31.90 -2.22
CA LYS A 121 13.33 -31.97 -2.06
C LYS A 121 13.74 -32.72 -0.76
N ASN A 122 13.10 -32.37 0.38
CA ASN A 122 13.43 -32.94 1.67
C ASN A 122 13.05 -34.45 1.75
N LEU A 123 11.84 -34.83 1.29
CA LEU A 123 11.41 -36.23 1.31
C LEU A 123 12.26 -37.09 0.38
N LYS A 124 12.67 -36.58 -0.77
CA LYS A 124 13.60 -37.27 -1.66
C LYS A 124 14.98 -37.43 -1.03
N THR A 125 15.52 -36.38 -0.41
CA THR A 125 16.88 -36.40 0.20
C THR A 125 16.92 -37.23 1.48
N ASP A 126 15.94 -37.07 2.38
CA ASP A 126 15.99 -37.70 3.71
C ASP A 126 15.47 -39.13 3.72
N PHE A 127 14.58 -39.50 2.78
CA PHE A 127 13.88 -40.80 2.79
C PHE A 127 13.80 -41.53 1.44
N ASP A 128 14.41 -40.99 0.38
CA ASP A 128 14.28 -41.47 -1.02
C ASP A 128 12.82 -41.66 -1.46
N LEU A 129 11.91 -40.81 -0.98
CA LEU A 129 10.48 -40.85 -1.27
C LEU A 129 10.15 -39.85 -2.36
N ASP A 130 9.64 -40.32 -3.51
CA ASP A 130 9.23 -39.50 -4.63
C ASP A 130 7.76 -39.12 -4.49
N VAL A 131 7.48 -37.85 -4.36
CA VAL A 131 6.15 -37.24 -4.22
C VAL A 131 6.03 -36.01 -5.12
N LEU A 132 4.81 -35.52 -5.33
CA LEU A 132 4.52 -34.30 -6.08
C LEU A 132 5.17 -34.32 -7.48
N THR A 133 5.00 -35.44 -8.21
CA THR A 133 5.66 -35.63 -9.50
C THR A 133 5.17 -34.70 -10.60
N ASN A 134 3.92 -34.19 -10.49
CA ASN A 134 3.32 -33.21 -11.41
C ASN A 134 3.28 -31.78 -10.86
N ILE A 135 4.18 -31.44 -9.93
CA ILE A 135 4.22 -30.12 -9.29
C ILE A 135 4.45 -28.98 -10.30
N ASP A 136 5.10 -29.27 -11.42
CA ASP A 136 5.30 -28.39 -12.56
C ASP A 136 4.00 -27.89 -13.19
N LYS A 137 2.89 -28.63 -13.02
CA LYS A 137 1.55 -28.22 -13.45
C LYS A 137 0.80 -27.38 -12.42
N PHE A 138 1.42 -27.10 -11.28
CA PHE A 138 0.78 -26.23 -10.28
C PHE A 138 0.58 -24.82 -10.87
N PRO A 139 -0.57 -24.14 -10.65
CA PRO A 139 -0.96 -22.93 -11.38
C PRO A 139 -0.18 -21.69 -10.94
N VAL A 140 1.14 -21.70 -11.15
CA VAL A 140 2.08 -20.58 -10.90
C VAL A 140 2.85 -20.18 -12.16
N ASN A 141 2.38 -20.56 -13.34
CA ASN A 141 3.10 -20.36 -14.60
C ASN A 141 3.35 -18.87 -14.87
N LEU A 142 4.62 -18.55 -15.12
CA LEU A 142 5.06 -17.25 -15.59
C LEU A 142 4.87 -17.12 -17.10
N ASP A 143 4.56 -15.91 -17.58
CA ASP A 143 4.67 -15.57 -18.99
C ASP A 143 6.10 -15.88 -19.50
N ASN A 144 6.22 -16.30 -20.76
CA ASN A 144 7.50 -16.66 -21.38
C ASN A 144 8.54 -15.53 -21.28
N GLN A 145 8.13 -14.27 -21.37
CA GLN A 145 9.05 -13.12 -21.26
C GLN A 145 9.57 -12.94 -19.83
N LEU A 146 8.71 -13.14 -18.83
CA LEU A 146 9.11 -13.14 -17.42
C LEU A 146 10.01 -14.32 -17.11
N SER A 147 9.75 -15.48 -17.70
CA SER A 147 10.60 -16.66 -17.55
C SER A 147 12.02 -16.43 -18.09
N ASP A 148 12.16 -15.85 -19.29
CA ASP A 148 13.46 -15.49 -19.87
C ASP A 148 14.21 -14.44 -19.05
N TYR A 149 13.49 -13.44 -18.55
CA TYR A 149 14.05 -12.43 -17.67
C TYR A 149 14.61 -13.02 -16.37
N TYR A 150 13.83 -13.83 -15.66
CA TYR A 150 14.30 -14.47 -14.42
C TYR A 150 15.40 -15.49 -14.66
N LYS A 151 15.39 -16.18 -15.80
CA LYS A 151 16.48 -17.11 -16.17
C LYS A 151 17.82 -16.37 -16.32
N LYS A 152 17.85 -15.24 -17.01
CA LYS A 152 19.05 -14.39 -17.13
C LYS A 152 19.55 -13.86 -15.80
N ILE A 153 18.63 -13.58 -14.85
CA ILE A 153 19.00 -13.20 -13.48
C ILE A 153 19.62 -14.37 -12.74
N VAL A 154 19.05 -15.58 -12.87
CA VAL A 154 19.59 -16.79 -12.25
C VAL A 154 21.01 -17.06 -12.73
N ASP A 155 21.31 -16.93 -14.01
CA ASP A 155 22.66 -17.05 -14.56
C ASP A 155 23.65 -16.11 -13.83
N LYS A 156 23.21 -14.91 -13.47
CA LYS A 156 24.04 -13.96 -12.69
C LYS A 156 24.16 -14.37 -11.22
N LEU A 157 23.11 -14.90 -10.61
CA LEU A 157 23.13 -15.39 -9.23
C LEU A 157 24.07 -16.58 -9.05
N GLU A 158 24.19 -17.44 -10.07
CA GLU A 158 25.12 -18.59 -10.06
C GLU A 158 26.61 -18.17 -10.09
N LEU A 159 26.91 -17.03 -10.71
CA LEU A 159 28.28 -16.52 -10.86
C LEU A 159 28.69 -15.52 -9.76
N THR A 160 27.83 -15.27 -8.76
CA THR A 160 28.10 -14.21 -7.78
C THR A 160 28.95 -14.70 -6.62
N TYR A 161 30.08 -14.00 -6.38
CA TYR A 161 30.92 -14.17 -5.19
C TYR A 161 30.40 -13.30 -4.06
N VAL A 162 30.72 -13.67 -2.81
CA VAL A 162 30.35 -12.90 -1.62
C VAL A 162 31.01 -11.53 -1.67
N SER A 163 30.23 -10.48 -1.54
CA SER A 163 30.69 -9.10 -1.37
C SER A 163 30.71 -8.71 0.12
N GLU A 164 31.35 -7.57 0.45
CA GLU A 164 31.38 -7.08 1.82
C GLU A 164 29.97 -6.76 2.33
N MET A 165 29.75 -6.98 3.64
CA MET A 165 28.50 -6.66 4.29
C MET A 165 28.34 -5.15 4.44
N SER A 166 27.22 -4.60 4.02
CA SER A 166 26.93 -3.18 4.23
C SER A 166 26.90 -2.83 5.73
N GLU A 167 27.34 -1.63 6.08
CA GLU A 167 27.12 -1.08 7.41
C GLU A 167 25.68 -0.60 7.59
N ASP A 168 25.02 -0.21 6.50
CA ASP A 168 23.64 0.28 6.49
C ASP A 168 22.65 -0.86 6.75
N ARG A 169 21.54 -0.52 7.39
CA ARG A 169 20.43 -1.43 7.68
C ARG A 169 19.25 -1.15 6.77
N TYR A 170 18.53 -2.22 6.42
CA TYR A 170 17.39 -2.17 5.48
C TYR A 170 16.18 -2.89 6.06
N TYR A 171 14.97 -2.34 5.87
CA TYR A 171 13.72 -3.05 6.10
C TYR A 171 13.29 -3.77 4.81
N ILE A 172 13.06 -5.07 4.91
CA ILE A 172 12.49 -5.86 3.83
C ILE A 172 10.98 -5.60 3.78
N GLN A 173 10.49 -5.11 2.65
CA GLN A 173 9.07 -4.79 2.46
C GLN A 173 8.30 -5.93 1.83
N LYS A 174 8.92 -6.65 0.87
CA LYS A 174 8.32 -7.76 0.14
C LYS A 174 9.40 -8.77 -0.21
N THR A 175 9.07 -10.04 -0.08
CA THR A 175 9.85 -11.17 -0.57
C THR A 175 8.97 -11.94 -1.53
N LYS A 176 9.31 -11.93 -2.83
CA LYS A 176 8.59 -12.63 -3.89
C LYS A 176 9.43 -13.82 -4.35
N PRO A 177 9.01 -15.08 -4.14
CA PRO A 177 9.69 -16.23 -4.69
C PRO A 177 9.43 -16.31 -6.20
N PHE A 178 10.43 -16.73 -6.95
CA PHE A 178 10.31 -17.15 -8.35
C PHE A 178 11.08 -18.45 -8.57
N PHE A 179 10.77 -19.16 -9.65
CA PHE A 179 11.17 -20.53 -9.82
C PHE A 179 11.74 -20.76 -11.21
N ILE A 180 12.99 -21.26 -11.28
CA ILE A 180 13.65 -21.64 -12.52
C ILE A 180 14.24 -23.05 -12.31
N ASP A 181 13.94 -23.96 -13.22
CA ASP A 181 14.40 -25.35 -13.19
C ASP A 181 14.14 -26.06 -11.84
N ASN A 182 12.97 -25.78 -11.21
CA ASN A 182 12.56 -26.28 -9.90
C ASN A 182 13.43 -25.82 -8.70
N GLU A 183 14.33 -24.88 -8.89
CA GLU A 183 15.04 -24.21 -7.81
C GLU A 183 14.34 -22.89 -7.44
N ILE A 184 14.48 -22.50 -6.17
CA ILE A 184 13.79 -21.37 -5.56
C ILE A 184 14.74 -20.17 -5.48
N TYR A 185 14.30 -19.04 -6.02
CA TYR A 185 15.00 -17.76 -5.95
C TYR A 185 14.04 -16.70 -5.42
N TYR A 186 14.57 -15.54 -5.03
CA TYR A 186 13.76 -14.48 -4.43
C TYR A 186 14.08 -13.13 -5.06
N GLU A 187 13.03 -12.41 -5.39
CA GLU A 187 13.06 -10.98 -5.66
C GLU A 187 12.69 -10.24 -4.36
N ILE A 188 13.61 -9.42 -3.87
CA ILE A 188 13.51 -8.73 -2.58
C ILE A 188 13.27 -7.25 -2.81
N THR A 189 12.15 -6.73 -2.32
CA THR A 189 11.91 -5.28 -2.24
C THR A 189 12.30 -4.79 -0.85
N PHE A 190 13.19 -3.80 -0.78
CA PHE A 190 13.72 -3.29 0.47
C PHE A 190 13.89 -1.77 0.44
N ARG A 191 13.99 -1.16 1.62
CA ARG A 191 14.28 0.26 1.81
C ARG A 191 15.25 0.45 2.97
N GLU A 192 15.92 1.60 3.03
CA GLU A 192 16.76 1.97 4.16
C GLU A 192 15.96 1.98 5.48
N ALA A 193 16.58 1.49 6.56
CA ALA A 193 15.98 1.44 7.90
C ALA A 193 16.11 2.80 8.60
N ASN A 194 15.44 3.79 8.03
CA ASN A 194 15.37 5.16 8.52
C ASN A 194 13.88 5.57 8.61
N ASP A 195 13.46 6.23 9.70
CA ASP A 195 12.07 6.63 9.95
C ASP A 195 11.56 7.68 8.96
N LYS A 196 12.48 8.44 8.37
CA LYS A 196 12.21 9.53 7.43
C LYS A 196 12.12 9.07 5.98
N THR A 197 12.61 7.87 5.67
CA THR A 197 12.52 7.28 4.33
C THR A 197 11.06 7.11 3.92
N SER A 198 10.72 7.56 2.71
CA SER A 198 9.39 7.41 2.14
C SER A 198 9.05 5.92 1.93
N LYS A 199 7.78 5.57 2.08
CA LYS A 199 7.29 4.22 1.70
C LYS A 199 7.42 3.92 0.20
N PHE A 200 7.69 4.94 -0.61
CA PHE A 200 7.88 4.83 -2.05
C PHE A 200 9.35 4.67 -2.47
N ASP A 201 10.30 4.90 -1.54
CA ASP A 201 11.73 4.66 -1.78
C ASP A 201 12.00 3.17 -1.64
N ARG A 202 11.77 2.45 -2.73
CA ARG A 202 11.89 0.99 -2.81
C ARG A 202 12.99 0.62 -3.76
N ASN A 203 13.85 -0.31 -3.33
CA ASN A 203 14.88 -0.92 -4.15
C ASN A 203 14.58 -2.40 -4.33
N ILE A 204 14.99 -2.95 -5.47
CA ILE A 204 14.80 -4.38 -5.80
C ILE A 204 16.16 -5.03 -5.92
N ALA A 205 16.30 -6.21 -5.33
CA ALA A 205 17.47 -7.06 -5.49
C ALA A 205 17.06 -8.53 -5.59
N PHE A 206 17.96 -9.35 -6.12
CA PHE A 206 17.75 -10.78 -6.33
C PHE A 206 18.69 -11.62 -5.47
N THR A 207 18.21 -12.76 -5.00
CA THR A 207 19.00 -13.66 -4.14
C THR A 207 18.50 -15.09 -4.20
N LYS A 208 19.37 -16.04 -3.80
CA LYS A 208 19.01 -17.43 -3.50
C LYS A 208 18.52 -17.63 -2.07
N GLN A 209 18.69 -16.64 -1.21
CA GLN A 209 18.48 -16.78 0.22
C GLN A 209 17.11 -16.27 0.64
N ASP A 210 16.40 -17.05 1.46
CA ASP A 210 15.17 -16.64 2.12
C ASP A 210 15.50 -15.65 3.25
N ILE A 211 15.21 -14.36 3.03
CA ILE A 211 15.52 -13.28 3.97
C ILE A 211 14.27 -12.97 4.82
N LEU A 212 14.46 -12.87 6.15
CA LEU A 212 13.38 -12.50 7.05
C LEU A 212 12.94 -11.05 6.83
N SER A 213 11.63 -10.83 6.76
CA SER A 213 11.01 -9.51 6.54
C SER A 213 10.52 -8.82 7.83
N ASN A 214 10.70 -9.46 8.98
CA ASN A 214 10.18 -8.95 10.26
C ASN A 214 11.02 -7.81 10.85
N TYR A 215 12.31 -7.72 10.48
CA TYR A 215 13.31 -6.88 11.14
C TYR A 215 14.19 -6.17 10.13
N ALA A 216 14.91 -5.17 10.61
CA ALA A 216 16.03 -4.60 9.87
C ALA A 216 17.13 -5.66 9.67
N VAL A 217 17.73 -5.66 8.49
CA VAL A 217 18.81 -6.55 8.08
C VAL A 217 19.97 -5.76 7.50
N LYS A 218 21.19 -6.28 7.60
CA LYS A 218 22.33 -5.86 6.81
C LYS A 218 22.43 -6.76 5.58
N LEU A 219 22.78 -6.18 4.44
CA LEU A 219 22.83 -6.86 3.15
C LEU A 219 24.22 -6.73 2.53
N SER A 220 24.72 -7.84 1.99
CA SER A 220 25.90 -7.85 1.12
C SER A 220 25.40 -7.70 -0.32
N ILE A 221 25.50 -6.46 -0.84
CA ILE A 221 24.90 -6.08 -2.13
C ILE A 221 26.00 -5.91 -3.17
N LYS A 222 25.82 -6.52 -4.34
CA LYS A 222 26.63 -6.33 -5.54
C LYS A 222 25.80 -5.68 -6.64
N HIS A 223 26.36 -4.69 -7.30
CA HIS A 223 25.82 -4.16 -8.56
C HIS A 223 26.29 -5.05 -9.72
N ASP A 224 25.36 -5.47 -10.54
CA ASP A 224 25.60 -6.23 -11.79
C ASP A 224 24.69 -5.71 -12.90
N THR A 225 24.78 -6.29 -14.09
CA THR A 225 23.92 -5.96 -15.21
C THR A 225 23.40 -7.21 -15.89
N VAL A 226 22.18 -7.15 -16.38
CA VAL A 226 21.57 -8.20 -17.19
C VAL A 226 21.17 -7.64 -18.57
N ASN A 227 21.38 -8.42 -19.63
CA ASN A 227 20.99 -8.00 -20.99
C ASN A 227 19.51 -8.31 -21.20
N ILE A 228 18.69 -7.26 -21.28
CA ILE A 228 17.26 -7.33 -21.56
C ILE A 228 17.00 -6.55 -22.85
N HIS A 229 16.39 -7.19 -23.85
CA HIS A 229 16.11 -6.60 -25.16
C HIS A 229 17.31 -5.90 -25.80
N GLY A 230 18.49 -6.51 -25.71
CA GLY A 230 19.72 -5.97 -26.28
C GLY A 230 20.38 -4.83 -25.51
N LYS A 231 19.84 -4.43 -24.34
CA LYS A 231 20.39 -3.39 -23.47
C LYS A 231 20.81 -3.96 -22.11
N TYR A 232 21.84 -3.37 -21.52
CA TYR A 232 22.32 -3.74 -20.19
C TYR A 232 21.56 -2.99 -19.12
N MET A 233 20.66 -3.70 -18.42
CA MET A 233 19.90 -3.18 -17.30
C MET A 233 20.67 -3.41 -15.99
N PRO A 234 20.91 -2.38 -15.15
CA PRO A 234 21.50 -2.54 -13.82
C PRO A 234 20.58 -3.38 -12.93
N ILE A 235 21.16 -4.31 -12.18
CA ILE A 235 20.49 -5.10 -11.15
C ILE A 235 21.31 -5.12 -9.86
N LEU A 236 20.62 -5.33 -8.72
CA LEU A 236 21.24 -5.55 -7.44
C LEU A 236 21.14 -7.04 -7.09
N ILE A 237 22.25 -7.61 -6.63
CA ILE A 237 22.32 -9.02 -6.19
C ILE A 237 22.70 -9.04 -4.70
N ILE A 238 21.91 -9.72 -3.88
CA ILE A 238 22.22 -9.98 -2.48
C ILE A 238 22.91 -11.34 -2.38
N SER A 239 24.20 -11.32 -2.03
CA SER A 239 25.02 -12.51 -1.88
C SER A 239 24.95 -13.10 -0.47
N ASP A 240 24.82 -12.27 0.57
CA ASP A 240 24.60 -12.70 1.97
C ASP A 240 23.80 -11.61 2.73
N TRP A 241 23.32 -11.96 3.91
CA TRP A 241 22.57 -11.06 4.76
C TRP A 241 22.71 -11.41 6.23
N GLU A 242 22.47 -10.45 7.11
CA GLU A 242 22.46 -10.64 8.57
C GLU A 242 21.23 -9.98 9.17
N VAL A 243 20.64 -10.62 10.16
CA VAL A 243 19.63 -9.96 11.00
C VAL A 243 20.35 -8.89 11.81
N SER A 244 19.79 -7.69 11.79
CA SER A 244 20.36 -6.54 12.49
C SER A 244 19.25 -5.63 12.98
N ILE A 245 18.44 -6.14 13.94
CA ILE A 245 17.44 -5.31 14.62
C ILE A 245 18.15 -4.07 15.15
N ARG A 246 17.63 -2.88 14.91
CA ARG A 246 18.27 -1.65 15.39
C ARG A 246 18.33 -1.66 16.92
N PRO A 247 19.50 -1.41 17.54
CA PRO A 247 19.61 -1.35 19.01
C PRO A 247 18.59 -0.42 19.65
N CYS A 248 18.31 0.75 19.08
CA CYS A 248 17.29 1.66 19.56
C CYS A 248 15.87 1.07 19.58
N GLU A 249 15.54 0.15 18.67
CA GLU A 249 14.25 -0.55 18.68
C GLU A 249 14.12 -1.48 19.89
N ILE A 250 15.21 -2.18 20.25
CA ILE A 250 15.26 -3.03 21.45
C ILE A 250 15.18 -2.18 22.71
N ASP A 251 15.84 -1.01 22.74
CA ASP A 251 15.77 -0.09 23.86
C ASP A 251 14.34 0.42 24.07
N PHE A 252 13.64 0.85 23.02
CA PHE A 252 12.24 1.27 23.11
C PHE A 252 11.32 0.13 23.56
N PHE A 253 11.53 -1.07 23.03
CA PHE A 253 10.76 -2.24 23.47
C PHE A 253 10.97 -2.54 24.96
N SER A 254 12.20 -2.40 25.44
CA SER A 254 12.53 -2.55 26.86
C SER A 254 11.88 -1.49 27.74
N GLU A 255 11.86 -0.24 27.28
CA GLU A 255 11.22 0.84 28.02
C GLU A 255 9.70 0.64 28.13
N ILE A 256 9.05 0.11 27.08
CA ILE A 256 7.64 -0.30 27.13
C ILE A 256 7.41 -1.29 28.28
N LEU A 257 8.35 -2.20 28.52
CA LEU A 257 8.30 -3.23 29.56
C LEU A 257 8.88 -2.78 30.91
N ASN A 258 9.04 -1.47 31.13
CA ASN A 258 9.61 -0.94 32.37
C ASN A 258 11.04 -1.47 32.66
N ASN A 259 11.84 -1.61 31.63
CA ASN A 259 13.21 -2.04 31.75
C ASN A 259 14.10 -1.07 30.98
N SER A 260 14.71 -0.10 31.66
CA SER A 260 15.61 0.85 31.01
C SER A 260 16.96 0.16 30.77
N ILE A 261 17.24 -0.15 29.54
CA ILE A 261 18.51 -0.71 29.05
C ILE A 261 19.05 0.17 27.92
N LYS A 262 20.35 0.04 27.66
CA LYS A 262 20.96 0.61 26.45
C LYS A 262 21.79 -0.47 25.78
N ILE A 263 21.30 -0.89 24.60
CA ILE A 263 21.92 -1.92 23.79
C ILE A 263 22.85 -1.29 22.75
N GLN A 264 23.95 -1.98 22.48
CA GLN A 264 24.86 -1.65 21.38
C GLN A 264 25.06 -2.88 20.49
N SER A 265 25.23 -2.66 19.20
CA SER A 265 25.51 -3.74 18.24
C SER A 265 26.80 -4.53 18.55
N SER A 266 27.70 -3.95 19.34
CA SER A 266 28.94 -4.57 19.84
C SER A 266 28.70 -5.62 20.93
N HIS A 267 27.57 -5.59 21.65
CA HIS A 267 27.31 -6.49 22.79
C HIS A 267 27.22 -7.96 22.34
N ASN A 268 27.82 -8.87 23.10
CA ASN A 268 27.81 -10.31 22.77
C ASN A 268 26.41 -10.90 22.77
N GLU A 269 25.54 -10.55 23.69
CA GLU A 269 24.15 -10.99 23.74
C GLU A 269 23.41 -10.61 22.45
N TYR A 270 23.56 -9.35 22.00
CA TYR A 270 22.98 -8.88 20.75
C TYR A 270 23.48 -9.67 19.55
N LYS A 271 24.82 -9.78 19.37
CA LYS A 271 25.42 -10.51 18.23
C LYS A 271 24.95 -11.96 18.16
N ARG A 272 24.90 -12.63 19.32
CA ARG A 272 24.47 -14.03 19.40
C ARG A 272 22.97 -14.20 19.13
N LEU A 273 22.13 -13.27 19.58
CA LEU A 273 20.70 -13.28 19.27
C LEU A 273 20.47 -13.07 17.77
N MET A 274 21.12 -12.10 17.13
CA MET A 274 21.00 -11.87 15.68
C MET A 274 21.45 -13.11 14.87
N SER A 275 22.60 -13.70 15.26
CA SER A 275 23.07 -14.94 14.64
C SER A 275 22.12 -16.12 14.86
N PHE A 276 21.51 -16.24 16.03
CA PHE A 276 20.53 -17.27 16.31
C PHE A 276 19.27 -17.11 15.42
N ILE A 277 18.71 -15.91 15.33
CA ILE A 277 17.54 -15.63 14.49
C ILE A 277 17.85 -15.93 13.02
N LYS A 278 19.01 -15.51 12.48
CA LYS A 278 19.44 -15.83 11.10
C LYS A 278 19.45 -17.35 10.87
N LYS A 279 20.07 -18.12 11.78
CA LYS A 279 20.25 -19.57 11.62
C LYS A 279 18.96 -20.37 11.83
N SER A 280 18.16 -19.99 12.84
CA SER A 280 16.94 -20.71 13.19
C SER A 280 15.74 -20.32 12.34
N LYS A 281 15.76 -19.13 11.74
CA LYS A 281 14.62 -18.49 11.07
C LYS A 281 13.43 -18.25 12.00
N LEU A 282 13.60 -18.39 13.32
CA LEU A 282 12.62 -18.02 14.34
C LEU A 282 12.65 -16.52 14.56
N ASN A 283 11.51 -15.87 14.50
CA ASN A 283 11.40 -14.48 14.91
C ASN A 283 11.34 -14.35 16.43
N VAL A 284 11.41 -13.14 16.98
CA VAL A 284 11.40 -12.93 18.45
C VAL A 284 10.09 -13.42 19.07
N LEU A 285 8.94 -13.25 18.41
CA LEU A 285 7.68 -13.79 18.91
C LEU A 285 7.70 -15.32 18.92
N ASP A 286 8.22 -15.98 17.86
CA ASP A 286 8.37 -17.43 17.83
C ASP A 286 9.22 -17.91 19.00
N ILE A 287 10.32 -17.21 19.34
CA ILE A 287 11.17 -17.51 20.50
C ILE A 287 10.37 -17.37 21.81
N LEU A 288 9.58 -16.29 21.95
CA LEU A 288 8.75 -16.08 23.14
C LEU A 288 7.66 -17.15 23.32
N LEU A 289 7.18 -17.74 22.22
CA LEU A 289 6.14 -18.77 22.21
C LEU A 289 6.67 -20.21 22.35
N LEU A 290 8.00 -20.44 22.36
CA LEU A 290 8.58 -21.75 22.60
C LEU A 290 8.13 -22.33 23.95
N ASP A 291 8.12 -23.65 24.10
CA ASP A 291 7.98 -24.27 25.40
C ASP A 291 9.12 -23.84 26.35
N ILE A 292 8.91 -23.99 27.67
CA ILE A 292 9.85 -23.47 28.66
C ILE A 292 11.24 -24.07 28.52
N SER A 293 11.36 -25.37 28.20
CA SER A 293 12.66 -26.04 28.05
C SER A 293 13.42 -25.52 26.85
N SER A 294 12.75 -25.36 25.72
CA SER A 294 13.33 -24.81 24.50
C SER A 294 13.70 -23.34 24.64
N TYR A 295 12.86 -22.54 25.30
CA TYR A 295 13.16 -21.14 25.59
C TYR A 295 14.42 -20.99 26.45
N GLU A 296 14.55 -21.75 27.55
CA GLU A 296 15.72 -21.68 28.43
C GLU A 296 17.00 -22.15 27.72
N LYS A 297 16.91 -23.12 26.80
CA LYS A 297 18.06 -23.50 25.94
C LYS A 297 18.51 -22.36 25.03
N VAL A 298 17.58 -21.64 24.40
CA VAL A 298 17.89 -20.48 23.56
C VAL A 298 18.51 -19.37 24.41
N LYS A 299 17.91 -19.07 25.56
CA LYS A 299 18.43 -18.08 26.51
C LYS A 299 19.85 -18.41 26.95
N ALA A 300 20.10 -19.62 27.39
CA ALA A 300 21.45 -20.10 27.78
C ALA A 300 22.44 -19.99 26.62
N TYR A 301 22.03 -20.35 25.40
CA TYR A 301 22.88 -20.22 24.22
C TYR A 301 23.25 -18.77 23.95
N VAL A 302 22.30 -17.86 23.95
CA VAL A 302 22.50 -16.44 23.59
C VAL A 302 23.31 -15.73 24.67
N THR A 303 23.08 -16.01 25.98
CA THR A 303 23.71 -15.32 27.09
C THR A 303 25.05 -15.90 27.53
N ALA A 304 25.48 -17.06 27.00
CA ALA A 304 26.64 -17.84 27.48
C ALA A 304 27.98 -17.09 27.55
N LYS A 305 28.20 -16.00 26.81
CA LYS A 305 29.45 -15.23 26.81
C LYS A 305 29.19 -13.76 27.20
N SER A 306 28.04 -13.46 27.81
CA SER A 306 27.66 -12.10 28.14
C SER A 306 27.97 -11.80 29.60
N GLN A 307 28.72 -10.73 29.88
CA GLN A 307 29.00 -10.29 31.26
C GLN A 307 27.75 -9.76 31.96
N LYS A 308 26.84 -9.17 31.22
CA LYS A 308 25.54 -8.67 31.69
C LYS A 308 24.44 -9.10 30.69
N ILE A 309 23.32 -9.49 31.23
CA ILE A 309 22.11 -9.89 30.46
C ILE A 309 21.18 -8.70 30.42
N TYR A 310 20.85 -8.23 29.24
CA TYR A 310 19.97 -7.09 29.00
C TYR A 310 18.70 -7.49 28.25
N ILE A 311 18.88 -8.12 27.07
CA ILE A 311 17.78 -8.43 26.14
C ILE A 311 16.87 -9.51 26.73
N PHE A 312 17.42 -10.63 27.18
CA PHE A 312 16.62 -11.71 27.77
C PHE A 312 15.90 -11.31 29.05
N LYS A 313 16.43 -10.37 29.84
CA LYS A 313 15.69 -9.79 30.97
C LYS A 313 14.40 -9.08 30.54
N THR A 314 14.42 -8.45 29.36
CA THR A 314 13.23 -7.83 28.74
C THR A 314 12.31 -8.89 28.15
N LEU A 315 12.87 -9.89 27.43
CA LEU A 315 12.11 -10.97 26.84
C LEU A 315 11.40 -11.85 27.89
N ASP A 316 12.01 -12.08 29.05
CA ASP A 316 11.38 -12.82 30.15
C ASP A 316 10.10 -12.15 30.65
N LYS A 317 10.13 -10.80 30.83
CA LYS A 317 8.95 -10.01 31.22
C LYS A 317 7.88 -10.03 30.12
N CYS A 318 8.30 -9.90 28.87
CA CYS A 318 7.40 -9.96 27.73
C CYS A 318 6.71 -11.33 27.64
N ARG A 319 7.49 -12.42 27.77
CA ARG A 319 7.02 -13.78 27.76
C ARG A 319 5.98 -14.03 28.85
N GLU A 320 6.22 -13.54 30.08
CA GLU A 320 5.29 -13.69 31.20
C GLU A 320 3.89 -13.13 30.86
N ILE A 321 3.83 -11.95 30.21
CA ILE A 321 2.57 -11.33 29.83
C ILE A 321 1.90 -12.10 28.70
N ILE A 322 2.66 -12.52 27.68
CA ILE A 322 2.13 -13.21 26.50
C ILE A 322 1.62 -14.61 26.84
N ILE A 323 2.39 -15.41 27.58
CA ILE A 323 2.02 -16.80 27.89
C ILE A 323 0.82 -16.86 28.84
N ASN A 324 0.74 -15.92 29.77
CA ASN A 324 -0.39 -15.83 30.70
C ASN A 324 -1.59 -15.06 30.14
N ASN A 325 -1.52 -14.65 28.86
CA ASN A 325 -2.57 -13.92 28.15
C ASN A 325 -3.09 -12.69 28.93
N ARG A 326 -2.17 -11.97 29.61
CA ARG A 326 -2.50 -10.75 30.37
C ARG A 326 -2.82 -9.59 29.45
N PRO A 327 -3.58 -8.56 29.90
CA PRO A 327 -3.79 -7.34 29.14
C PRO A 327 -2.48 -6.73 28.65
N GLY A 328 -2.43 -6.31 27.39
CA GLY A 328 -1.21 -5.86 26.70
C GLY A 328 -0.52 -6.96 25.88
N CYS A 329 -0.98 -8.22 25.98
CA CYS A 329 -0.37 -9.33 25.27
C CYS A 329 -0.43 -9.17 23.73
N ASN A 330 -1.52 -8.66 23.18
CA ASN A 330 -1.65 -8.48 21.71
C ASN A 330 -0.77 -7.34 21.19
N VAL A 331 -0.62 -6.26 21.95
CA VAL A 331 0.34 -5.19 21.64
C VAL A 331 1.76 -5.76 21.62
N LEU A 332 2.16 -6.51 22.67
CA LEU A 332 3.49 -7.09 22.76
C LEU A 332 3.75 -8.16 21.68
N ARG A 333 2.74 -8.99 21.34
CA ARG A 333 2.83 -9.95 20.23
C ARG A 333 3.15 -9.24 18.92
N TYR A 334 2.41 -8.18 18.59
CA TYR A 334 2.65 -7.43 17.35
C TYR A 334 4.02 -6.74 17.35
N LEU A 335 4.39 -6.04 18.43
CA LEU A 335 5.67 -5.34 18.52
C LEU A 335 6.88 -6.27 18.53
N SER A 336 6.78 -7.47 19.11
CA SER A 336 7.83 -8.49 19.05
C SER A 336 7.90 -9.22 17.71
N TYR A 337 6.80 -9.27 16.97
CA TYR A 337 6.75 -9.78 15.60
C TYR A 337 7.39 -8.80 14.61
N HIS A 338 7.14 -7.50 14.79
CA HIS A 338 7.66 -6.42 13.96
C HIS A 338 8.45 -5.41 14.80
N PHE A 339 9.76 -5.53 14.87
CA PHE A 339 10.59 -4.45 15.40
C PHE A 339 10.73 -3.38 14.32
N ASN A 340 10.20 -2.19 14.58
CA ASN A 340 10.32 -1.03 13.71
C ASN A 340 10.36 0.24 14.55
N ASN A 341 11.37 1.05 14.35
CA ASN A 341 11.65 2.22 15.17
C ASN A 341 10.47 3.18 15.27
N LYS A 342 9.91 3.56 14.12
CA LYS A 342 8.78 4.50 14.05
C LYS A 342 7.56 3.96 14.79
N ILE A 343 7.24 2.66 14.62
CA ILE A 343 6.11 2.03 15.30
C ILE A 343 6.34 2.01 16.80
N MET A 344 7.53 1.58 17.26
CA MET A 344 7.87 1.49 18.68
C MET A 344 7.74 2.84 19.40
N LYS A 345 8.31 3.90 18.81
CA LYS A 345 8.26 5.26 19.35
C LYS A 345 6.82 5.76 19.54
N LEU A 346 5.95 5.50 18.56
CA LEU A 346 4.57 5.98 18.58
C LEU A 346 3.72 5.29 19.65
N GLN A 347 4.02 4.03 20.00
CA GLN A 347 3.28 3.32 21.03
C GLN A 347 3.69 3.68 22.45
N LYS A 348 4.92 4.12 22.64
CA LYS A 348 5.44 4.52 23.95
C LYS A 348 4.73 5.77 24.48
N ASP A 349 4.35 5.77 25.75
CA ASP A 349 3.81 6.97 26.39
C ASP A 349 4.88 8.08 26.47
N ARG A 350 4.56 9.28 25.99
CA ARG A 350 5.49 10.42 25.89
C ARG A 350 5.88 10.99 27.25
N TYR A 351 5.02 10.82 28.26
CA TYR A 351 5.21 11.35 29.61
C TYR A 351 5.77 10.30 30.58
N GLY A 352 6.03 9.08 30.09
CA GLY A 352 6.53 7.98 30.91
C GLY A 352 5.50 7.35 31.85
N ASN A 353 4.19 7.60 31.61
CA ASN A 353 3.12 7.02 32.41
C ASN A 353 2.95 5.53 32.10
N TYR A 354 2.39 4.85 33.08
CA TYR A 354 2.03 3.43 32.97
C TYR A 354 0.56 3.26 32.61
N CYS A 355 0.25 2.37 31.70
CA CYS A 355 -1.11 1.99 31.39
C CYS A 355 -1.54 0.83 32.32
N GLU A 356 -2.24 1.13 33.43
CA GLU A 356 -2.73 0.13 34.37
C GLU A 356 -3.60 -0.94 33.71
N ARG A 357 -4.41 -0.56 32.72
CA ARG A 357 -5.25 -1.47 31.94
C ARG A 357 -4.48 -2.43 31.05
N LEU A 358 -3.20 -2.18 30.77
CA LEU A 358 -2.31 -3.01 29.95
C LEU A 358 -1.13 -3.50 30.79
N SER A 359 -1.37 -4.13 31.91
CA SER A 359 -0.35 -4.72 32.81
C SER A 359 0.78 -3.76 33.23
N ASN A 360 0.46 -2.49 33.42
CA ASN A 360 1.41 -1.43 33.72
C ASN A 360 2.54 -1.26 32.68
N LEU A 361 2.26 -1.58 31.41
CA LEU A 361 3.17 -1.25 30.32
C LEU A 361 3.26 0.27 30.14
N ARG A 362 4.45 0.77 29.74
CA ARG A 362 4.63 2.19 29.35
C ARG A 362 4.16 2.45 27.91
N VAL A 363 2.90 2.20 27.66
CA VAL A 363 2.25 2.48 26.39
C VAL A 363 1.14 3.50 26.55
N ALA A 364 0.91 4.28 25.52
CA ALA A 364 -0.18 5.23 25.52
C ALA A 364 -1.54 4.51 25.57
N TYR A 365 -2.52 5.15 26.21
CA TYR A 365 -3.90 4.61 26.36
C TYR A 365 -4.57 4.27 25.02
N GLY A 366 -4.13 4.91 23.94
CA GLY A 366 -4.60 4.59 22.57
C GLY A 366 -4.28 3.17 22.09
N CYS A 367 -3.39 2.43 22.76
CA CYS A 367 -3.10 1.02 22.47
C CYS A 367 -4.16 0.05 23.01
N ILE A 368 -5.03 0.49 23.94
CA ILE A 368 -6.06 -0.37 24.56
C ILE A 368 -7.02 -0.98 23.53
N PRO A 369 -7.60 -0.21 22.59
CA PRO A 369 -8.51 -0.78 21.58
C PRO A 369 -7.85 -1.85 20.72
N PHE A 370 -6.55 -1.68 20.42
CA PHE A 370 -5.81 -2.69 19.66
C PHE A 370 -5.58 -3.97 20.48
N ASP A 371 -5.25 -3.85 21.75
CA ASP A 371 -5.08 -5.03 22.60
C ASP A 371 -6.38 -5.83 22.77
N GLU A 372 -7.50 -5.14 22.93
CA GLU A 372 -8.82 -5.75 23.08
C GLU A 372 -9.34 -6.38 21.78
N MET A 373 -9.23 -5.66 20.64
CA MET A 373 -9.77 -6.04 19.34
C MET A 373 -8.78 -5.76 18.19
N PRO A 374 -7.68 -6.54 18.09
CA PRO A 374 -6.55 -6.24 17.18
C PRO A 374 -6.91 -6.30 15.69
N PHE A 375 -7.88 -7.12 15.27
CA PHE A 375 -8.23 -7.23 13.86
C PHE A 375 -9.02 -6.03 13.32
N VAL A 376 -9.64 -5.22 14.18
CA VAL A 376 -10.48 -4.08 13.80
C VAL A 376 -9.99 -2.73 14.34
N SER A 377 -8.90 -2.72 15.06
CA SER A 377 -8.31 -1.51 15.64
C SER A 377 -6.89 -1.31 15.13
N SER A 378 -6.46 -0.06 15.06
CA SER A 378 -5.10 0.32 14.70
C SER A 378 -4.26 0.62 15.93
N LEU A 379 -2.96 0.45 15.82
CA LEU A 379 -1.98 1.04 16.73
C LEU A 379 -1.87 2.55 16.46
N ILE A 380 -1.31 3.31 17.39
CA ILE A 380 -1.14 4.76 17.24
C ILE A 380 -0.23 5.04 16.03
N GLY A 381 -0.75 5.80 15.07
CA GLY A 381 -0.01 6.16 13.85
C GLY A 381 0.39 4.99 12.94
N HIS A 382 -0.15 3.79 13.19
CA HIS A 382 0.15 2.59 12.41
C HIS A 382 -1.08 1.68 12.28
N ASN A 383 -1.44 1.33 11.04
CA ASN A 383 -2.51 0.38 10.74
C ASN A 383 -1.89 -0.96 10.32
N PRO A 384 -1.93 -2.00 11.19
CA PRO A 384 -1.37 -3.31 10.87
C PRO A 384 -2.06 -3.97 9.68
N LYS A 385 -1.26 -4.59 8.80
CA LYS A 385 -1.80 -5.40 7.72
C LYS A 385 -2.47 -6.65 8.29
N ILE A 386 -3.57 -7.08 7.68
CA ILE A 386 -4.27 -8.30 8.09
C ILE A 386 -3.33 -9.53 8.06
N TYR A 387 -2.48 -9.61 7.05
CA TYR A 387 -1.48 -10.66 6.92
C TYR A 387 -0.57 -10.74 8.15
N ASP A 388 -0.03 -9.61 8.63
CA ASP A 388 0.85 -9.58 9.81
C ASP A 388 0.10 -9.96 11.09
N LEU A 389 -1.14 -9.47 11.23
CA LEU A 389 -1.99 -9.82 12.38
C LEU A 389 -2.28 -11.31 12.45
N LEU A 390 -2.57 -11.94 11.31
CA LEU A 390 -2.80 -13.39 11.24
C LEU A 390 -1.58 -14.22 11.68
N TRP A 391 -0.37 -13.68 11.56
CA TRP A 391 0.85 -14.36 12.00
C TRP A 391 1.17 -14.17 13.48
N CYS A 392 0.77 -13.06 14.08
CA CYS A 392 1.14 -12.73 15.45
C CYS A 392 0.00 -12.83 16.47
N ILE A 393 -1.26 -12.78 16.04
CA ILE A 393 -2.45 -12.83 16.91
C ILE A 393 -3.23 -14.13 16.69
N GLU A 394 -3.73 -14.71 17.76
CA GLU A 394 -4.60 -15.88 17.69
C GLU A 394 -6.00 -15.48 17.19
N THR A 395 -6.51 -16.27 16.24
CA THR A 395 -7.80 -16.01 15.58
C THR A 395 -8.98 -16.70 16.25
N ASN A 396 -8.73 -17.75 17.04
CA ASN A 396 -9.80 -18.50 17.69
C ASN A 396 -10.65 -17.62 18.61
N GLY A 397 -11.98 -17.65 18.42
CA GLY A 397 -12.95 -16.86 19.18
C GLY A 397 -13.04 -15.40 18.76
N ARG A 398 -12.35 -14.99 17.67
CA ARG A 398 -12.32 -13.63 17.11
C ARG A 398 -12.99 -13.50 15.75
N GLU A 399 -13.81 -14.47 15.37
CA GLU A 399 -14.54 -14.49 14.09
C GLU A 399 -15.36 -13.21 13.89
N HIS A 400 -15.93 -12.66 14.96
CA HIS A 400 -16.66 -11.39 14.98
C HIS A 400 -15.81 -10.18 14.57
N GLU A 401 -14.52 -10.16 14.95
CA GLU A 401 -13.60 -9.09 14.52
C GLU A 401 -13.24 -9.24 13.05
N LEU A 402 -13.07 -10.47 12.58
CA LEU A 402 -12.71 -10.77 11.19
C LEU A 402 -13.84 -10.43 10.23
N LEU A 403 -15.09 -10.76 10.61
CA LEU A 403 -16.27 -10.33 9.87
C LEU A 403 -16.38 -8.80 9.82
N ALA A 404 -16.20 -8.13 10.96
CA ALA A 404 -16.22 -6.66 11.01
C ALA A 404 -15.14 -6.03 10.14
N ARG A 405 -13.92 -6.60 10.13
CA ARG A 405 -12.83 -6.14 9.27
C ARG A 405 -13.16 -6.34 7.78
N LYS A 406 -13.80 -7.45 7.40
CA LYS A 406 -14.22 -7.67 6.00
C LYS A 406 -15.22 -6.61 5.55
N ILE A 407 -16.23 -6.30 6.38
CA ILE A 407 -17.18 -5.22 6.09
C ILE A 407 -16.45 -3.86 5.99
N GLN A 408 -15.48 -3.60 6.86
CA GLN A 408 -14.68 -2.37 6.83
C GLN A 408 -13.82 -2.27 5.56
N ILE A 409 -13.16 -3.34 5.14
CA ILE A 409 -12.38 -3.39 3.91
C ILE A 409 -13.28 -3.15 2.69
N ASN A 410 -14.45 -3.77 2.62
CA ASN A 410 -15.39 -3.53 1.52
C ASN A 410 -15.77 -2.05 1.41
N SER A 411 -15.99 -1.38 2.53
CA SER A 411 -16.27 0.06 2.50
C SER A 411 -15.04 0.88 2.11
N GLN A 412 -13.89 0.63 2.69
CA GLN A 412 -12.68 1.45 2.51
C GLN A 412 -11.97 1.19 1.17
N THR A 413 -11.94 -0.05 0.69
CA THR A 413 -11.20 -0.43 -0.53
C THR A 413 -12.12 -0.46 -1.74
N ASN A 414 -13.34 -1.00 -1.60
CA ASN A 414 -14.26 -1.17 -2.71
C ASN A 414 -15.30 -0.02 -2.81
N GLY A 415 -15.23 0.97 -1.91
CA GLY A 415 -16.13 2.13 -1.91
C GLY A 415 -17.61 1.79 -1.62
N LYS A 416 -17.92 0.56 -1.12
CA LYS A 416 -19.30 0.10 -0.87
C LYS A 416 -19.77 0.54 0.52
N LEU A 417 -20.86 1.31 0.58
CA LEU A 417 -21.47 1.65 1.86
C LEU A 417 -22.16 0.44 2.50
N TYR A 418 -22.81 -0.40 1.69
CA TYR A 418 -23.58 -1.57 2.12
C TYR A 418 -23.03 -2.85 1.53
N THR A 419 -22.67 -3.81 2.40
CA THR A 419 -22.15 -5.13 2.03
C THR A 419 -23.24 -6.19 2.15
N SER A 420 -23.42 -7.05 1.13
CA SER A 420 -24.43 -8.10 1.13
C SER A 420 -24.09 -9.27 2.05
N VAL A 421 -25.09 -9.92 2.62
CA VAL A 421 -24.94 -11.21 3.32
C VAL A 421 -24.28 -12.26 2.44
N ASP A 422 -24.64 -12.29 1.15
CA ASP A 422 -24.12 -13.28 0.19
C ASP A 422 -22.59 -13.16 -0.02
N GLU A 423 -21.99 -12.02 0.25
CA GLU A 423 -20.53 -11.82 0.26
C GLU A 423 -19.84 -12.43 1.50
N HIS A 424 -20.60 -12.99 2.44
CA HIS A 424 -20.14 -13.51 3.73
C HIS A 424 -20.48 -14.98 3.96
N GLU A 425 -20.77 -15.76 2.92
CA GLU A 425 -21.14 -17.19 2.98
C GLU A 425 -20.19 -18.06 3.80
N SER A 426 -18.99 -17.55 3.99
CA SER A 426 -17.93 -18.21 4.75
C SER A 426 -18.04 -18.08 6.28
N PHE A 427 -18.94 -17.27 6.82
CA PHE A 427 -19.15 -17.09 8.25
C PHE A 427 -20.46 -17.74 8.68
N GLU A 428 -20.41 -18.54 9.75
CA GLU A 428 -21.59 -19.10 10.38
C GLU A 428 -22.20 -18.05 11.31
N ASP A 429 -23.54 -18.02 11.44
CA ASP A 429 -24.29 -17.16 12.36
C ASP A 429 -23.88 -15.68 12.37
N ILE A 430 -23.89 -15.05 11.18
CA ILE A 430 -23.48 -13.65 10.99
C ILE A 430 -24.14 -12.70 11.99
N HIS A 431 -25.41 -12.88 12.31
CA HIS A 431 -26.11 -12.04 13.28
C HIS A 431 -25.49 -12.12 14.67
N LEU A 432 -25.21 -13.32 15.15
CA LEU A 432 -24.57 -13.54 16.47
C LEU A 432 -23.17 -12.92 16.51
N LEU A 433 -22.41 -13.05 15.43
CA LEU A 433 -21.07 -12.43 15.32
C LEU A 433 -21.15 -10.90 15.38
N ILE A 434 -22.14 -10.29 14.71
CA ILE A 434 -22.35 -8.83 14.75
C ILE A 434 -22.77 -8.36 16.14
N GLU A 435 -23.68 -9.07 16.80
CA GLU A 435 -24.06 -8.75 18.16
C GLU A 435 -22.88 -8.83 19.12
N LYS A 436 -22.08 -9.89 19.03
CA LYS A 436 -20.84 -10.06 19.80
C LYS A 436 -19.85 -8.93 19.52
N TYR A 437 -19.65 -8.55 18.26
CA TYR A 437 -18.80 -7.43 17.90
C TYR A 437 -19.29 -6.11 18.51
N ASN A 438 -20.56 -5.77 18.30
CA ASN A 438 -21.14 -4.53 18.82
C ASN A 438 -21.14 -4.45 20.35
N SER A 439 -21.35 -5.58 21.05
CA SER A 439 -21.30 -5.62 22.54
C SER A 439 -19.90 -5.41 23.08
N ASN A 440 -18.86 -5.90 22.39
CA ASN A 440 -17.46 -5.77 22.77
C ASN A 440 -16.88 -4.38 22.49
N LEU A 441 -17.55 -3.58 21.64
CA LEU A 441 -17.10 -2.22 21.40
C LEU A 441 -17.20 -1.35 22.65
N TYR A 442 -16.13 -0.58 22.90
CA TYR A 442 -16.18 0.49 23.89
C TYR A 442 -17.38 1.41 23.60
N TRP A 443 -18.17 1.74 24.63
CA TRP A 443 -19.45 2.42 24.46
C TRP A 443 -19.40 3.70 23.62
N LYS A 444 -18.31 4.50 23.69
CA LYS A 444 -18.12 5.70 22.87
C LYS A 444 -17.89 5.41 21.38
N HIS A 445 -17.51 4.18 21.03
CA HIS A 445 -17.26 3.78 19.65
C HIS A 445 -18.44 3.04 19.02
N ARG A 446 -19.51 2.74 19.77
CA ARG A 446 -20.65 1.97 19.26
C ARG A 446 -21.39 2.68 18.14
N GLU A 447 -21.51 4.01 18.20
CA GLU A 447 -22.17 4.81 17.16
C GLU A 447 -21.28 4.90 15.89
N THR A 448 -19.96 5.03 16.07
CA THR A 448 -19.05 5.27 14.92
C THR A 448 -18.53 3.99 14.28
N ARG A 449 -18.32 2.93 15.05
CA ARG A 449 -17.71 1.67 14.58
C ARG A 449 -18.68 0.48 14.62
N GLY A 450 -19.86 0.63 15.20
CA GLY A 450 -20.88 -0.41 15.28
C GLY A 450 -21.36 -0.80 13.87
N ILE A 451 -21.73 -2.07 13.72
CA ILE A 451 -22.31 -2.59 12.48
C ILE A 451 -23.80 -2.56 12.61
N GLY A 452 -24.45 -1.90 11.66
CA GLY A 452 -25.90 -1.90 11.46
C GLY A 452 -26.31 -2.84 10.34
N ASN A 453 -27.61 -3.11 10.22
CA ASN A 453 -28.17 -3.86 9.11
C ASN A 453 -29.37 -3.15 8.48
N VAL A 454 -29.58 -3.36 7.18
CA VAL A 454 -30.77 -2.95 6.45
C VAL A 454 -31.15 -4.05 5.45
N GLY A 455 -32.22 -4.76 5.75
CA GLY A 455 -32.57 -5.97 5.00
C GLY A 455 -31.46 -7.03 5.07
N LYS A 456 -30.94 -7.42 3.90
CA LYS A 456 -29.81 -8.37 3.78
C LYS A 456 -28.44 -7.69 3.70
N ASN A 457 -28.32 -6.43 4.08
CA ASN A 457 -27.04 -5.70 3.94
C ASN A 457 -26.55 -5.20 5.28
N TYR A 458 -25.23 -5.27 5.48
CA TYR A 458 -24.54 -4.76 6.64
C TYR A 458 -23.72 -3.52 6.28
N TYR A 459 -23.56 -2.61 7.26
CA TYR A 459 -22.83 -1.37 7.07
C TYR A 459 -22.22 -0.90 8.40
N ILE A 460 -21.20 -0.06 8.32
CA ILE A 460 -20.62 0.60 9.51
C ILE A 460 -21.42 1.88 9.77
N LYS A 461 -22.02 1.98 10.96
CA LYS A 461 -22.90 3.09 11.34
C LYS A 461 -22.28 4.45 11.08
N GLY A 462 -21.05 4.68 11.57
CA GLY A 462 -20.40 5.97 11.38
C GLY A 462 -20.18 6.37 9.90
N PHE A 463 -19.95 5.40 8.99
CA PHE A 463 -19.82 5.72 7.56
C PHE A 463 -21.16 6.12 6.94
N GLU A 464 -22.23 5.46 7.35
CA GLU A 464 -23.59 5.82 6.90
C GLU A 464 -24.02 7.17 7.47
N ASP A 465 -23.83 7.40 8.78
CA ASP A 465 -24.14 8.65 9.46
C ASP A 465 -23.38 9.83 8.84
N ASP A 466 -22.10 9.66 8.54
CA ASP A 466 -21.28 10.66 7.85
C ASP A 466 -21.91 11.07 6.51
N VAL A 467 -22.31 10.09 5.69
CA VAL A 467 -22.97 10.34 4.39
C VAL A 467 -24.29 11.07 4.58
N ILE A 468 -25.15 10.60 5.50
CA ILE A 468 -26.43 11.19 5.77
C ILE A 468 -26.27 12.64 6.22
N ASN A 469 -25.39 12.91 7.19
CA ASN A 469 -25.14 14.26 7.70
C ASN A 469 -24.64 15.22 6.61
N ILE A 470 -23.73 14.76 5.72
CA ILE A 470 -23.27 15.57 4.58
C ILE A 470 -24.44 15.91 3.66
N LEU A 471 -25.23 14.90 3.28
CA LEU A 471 -26.36 15.09 2.34
C LEU A 471 -27.45 15.97 2.93
N GLU A 472 -27.78 15.84 4.20
CA GLU A 472 -28.75 16.68 4.90
C GLU A 472 -28.26 18.14 4.96
N LYS A 473 -26.97 18.36 5.30
CA LYS A 473 -26.38 19.70 5.30
C LYS A 473 -26.38 20.33 3.91
N LEU A 474 -26.03 19.58 2.88
CA LEU A 474 -26.11 20.08 1.49
C LEU A 474 -27.56 20.38 1.07
N LYS A 475 -28.52 19.55 1.46
CA LYS A 475 -29.95 19.82 1.23
C LYS A 475 -30.43 21.10 1.96
N GLU A 476 -29.97 21.31 3.19
CA GLU A 476 -30.32 22.51 3.96
C GLU A 476 -29.81 23.78 3.25
N ILE A 477 -28.55 23.80 2.85
CA ILE A 477 -27.93 24.94 2.14
C ILE A 477 -28.55 25.14 0.75
N SER A 478 -29.08 24.11 0.14
CA SER A 478 -29.69 24.13 -1.20
C SER A 478 -31.12 24.67 -1.24
N LYS A 479 -31.74 25.01 -0.11
CA LYS A 479 -33.15 25.45 -0.05
C LYS A 479 -33.40 26.85 -0.61
N GLU A 480 -32.40 27.74 -0.53
CA GLU A 480 -32.51 29.13 -0.91
C GLU A 480 -31.36 29.53 -1.84
N GLY A 481 -31.63 30.35 -2.82
CA GLY A 481 -30.66 30.94 -3.72
C GLY A 481 -30.35 32.41 -3.36
N ILE A 482 -29.75 33.10 -4.31
CA ILE A 482 -29.50 34.55 -4.25
C ILE A 482 -30.52 35.24 -5.15
N ASP A 483 -31.28 36.19 -4.57
CA ASP A 483 -32.24 36.98 -5.32
C ASP A 483 -31.52 37.77 -6.42
N ASN A 484 -32.14 37.80 -7.61
CA ASN A 484 -31.63 38.53 -8.76
C ASN A 484 -30.25 38.13 -9.27
N TYR A 485 -29.75 36.94 -8.86
CA TYR A 485 -28.42 36.44 -9.18
C TYR A 485 -28.13 36.40 -10.69
N ALA A 486 -29.03 35.84 -11.49
CA ALA A 486 -28.87 35.70 -12.94
C ALA A 486 -28.68 37.07 -13.63
N ASN A 487 -29.47 38.08 -13.22
CA ASN A 487 -29.36 39.44 -13.75
C ASN A 487 -28.04 40.09 -13.35
N SER A 488 -27.56 39.87 -12.13
CA SER A 488 -26.26 40.36 -11.66
C SER A 488 -25.11 39.79 -12.47
N VAL A 489 -25.13 38.50 -12.77
CA VAL A 489 -24.15 37.86 -13.64
C VAL A 489 -24.21 38.41 -15.06
N GLU A 490 -25.41 38.57 -15.61
CA GLU A 490 -25.60 39.13 -16.96
C GLU A 490 -25.09 40.56 -17.07
N SER A 491 -25.41 41.38 -16.09
CA SER A 491 -24.90 42.78 -15.99
C SER A 491 -23.37 42.80 -15.93
N TRP A 492 -22.75 41.93 -15.11
CA TRP A 492 -21.28 41.79 -15.01
C TRP A 492 -20.66 41.39 -16.34
N LEU A 493 -21.24 40.42 -17.03
CA LEU A 493 -20.76 39.97 -18.35
C LEU A 493 -20.89 41.08 -19.42
N ASN A 494 -21.92 41.91 -19.33
CA ASN A 494 -22.17 42.99 -20.28
C ASN A 494 -21.19 44.17 -20.09
N THR A 495 -20.44 44.24 -18.97
CA THR A 495 -19.38 45.26 -18.79
C THR A 495 -18.22 45.08 -19.80
N GLY A 496 -18.17 43.91 -20.49
CA GLY A 496 -17.15 43.61 -21.51
C GLY A 496 -15.74 43.36 -20.97
N SER A 497 -15.55 43.46 -19.63
CA SER A 497 -14.22 43.35 -18.99
C SER A 497 -13.76 41.90 -18.80
N TYR A 498 -14.66 40.89 -18.96
CA TYR A 498 -14.38 39.50 -18.73
C TYR A 498 -15.06 38.58 -19.77
N ILE A 499 -14.29 37.63 -20.32
CA ILE A 499 -14.79 36.72 -21.37
C ILE A 499 -14.83 35.32 -20.81
N ILE A 500 -15.97 34.64 -20.96
CA ILE A 500 -16.12 33.20 -20.65
C ILE A 500 -15.88 32.38 -21.94
N ASP A 501 -15.10 31.32 -21.80
CA ASP A 501 -14.60 30.51 -22.89
C ASP A 501 -15.64 29.65 -23.62
N CYS A 502 -16.79 29.33 -22.98
CA CYS A 502 -17.85 28.57 -23.63
C CYS A 502 -19.26 28.92 -23.12
N LYS A 503 -20.29 28.55 -23.91
CA LYS A 503 -21.68 28.78 -23.60
C LYS A 503 -22.16 28.03 -22.35
N ASP A 504 -21.79 26.79 -22.19
CA ASP A 504 -22.18 25.93 -21.06
C ASP A 504 -21.72 26.55 -19.74
N LYS A 505 -20.45 26.97 -19.65
CA LYS A 505 -19.91 27.63 -18.44
C LYS A 505 -20.60 28.96 -18.16
N LYS A 506 -20.99 29.70 -19.22
CA LYS A 506 -21.76 30.94 -19.09
C LYS A 506 -23.14 30.68 -18.48
N GLU A 507 -23.86 29.66 -18.95
CA GLU A 507 -25.19 29.30 -18.43
C GLU A 507 -25.08 28.72 -16.99
N ILE A 508 -24.05 27.91 -16.69
CA ILE A 508 -23.80 27.45 -15.33
C ILE A 508 -23.53 28.64 -14.41
N LEU A 509 -22.68 29.61 -14.81
CA LEU A 509 -22.41 30.77 -13.98
C LEU A 509 -23.67 31.61 -13.72
N LYS A 510 -24.57 31.74 -14.72
CA LYS A 510 -25.84 32.48 -14.58
C LYS A 510 -26.83 31.81 -13.63
N THR A 511 -26.78 30.46 -13.52
CA THR A 511 -27.82 29.71 -12.81
C THR A 511 -27.36 29.09 -11.50
N MET A 512 -26.04 28.96 -11.26
CA MET A 512 -25.46 28.17 -10.17
C MET A 512 -25.93 28.57 -8.77
N PHE A 513 -26.30 29.84 -8.54
CA PHE A 513 -26.78 30.32 -7.26
C PHE A 513 -28.17 30.96 -7.33
N SER A 514 -28.89 30.81 -8.43
CA SER A 514 -30.22 31.38 -8.56
C SER A 514 -31.26 30.77 -7.62
N ASN A 515 -31.17 29.47 -7.37
CA ASN A 515 -32.12 28.69 -6.57
C ASN A 515 -31.48 27.92 -5.42
N SER A 516 -30.18 28.07 -5.20
CA SER A 516 -29.42 27.30 -4.21
C SER A 516 -28.17 28.05 -3.81
N LYS A 517 -27.77 27.99 -2.54
CA LYS A 517 -26.46 28.49 -2.05
C LYS A 517 -25.35 27.49 -2.17
N VAL A 518 -25.63 26.28 -2.68
CA VAL A 518 -24.63 25.26 -3.00
C VAL A 518 -24.70 24.89 -4.47
N SER A 519 -23.51 24.77 -5.10
CA SER A 519 -23.38 24.36 -6.50
C SER A 519 -22.43 23.17 -6.58
N LEU A 520 -22.91 22.03 -7.07
CA LEU A 520 -22.13 20.83 -7.33
C LEU A 520 -21.86 20.74 -8.83
N ILE A 521 -20.59 20.89 -9.21
CA ILE A 521 -20.16 20.90 -10.60
C ILE A 521 -19.43 19.59 -10.90
N TYR A 522 -20.09 18.71 -11.62
CA TYR A 522 -19.54 17.47 -12.13
C TYR A 522 -18.91 17.69 -13.50
N GLY A 523 -17.82 17.03 -13.78
CA GLY A 523 -17.24 17.13 -15.12
C GLY A 523 -16.14 16.08 -15.33
N ALA A 524 -16.07 15.53 -16.54
CA ALA A 524 -15.00 14.64 -16.94
C ALA A 524 -13.61 15.29 -16.86
N ALA A 525 -12.57 14.50 -16.95
CA ALA A 525 -11.22 15.02 -17.06
C ALA A 525 -11.11 15.97 -18.27
N GLY A 526 -10.48 17.13 -18.09
CA GLY A 526 -10.26 18.08 -19.17
C GLY A 526 -11.44 18.94 -19.58
N THR A 527 -12.60 18.91 -18.90
CA THR A 527 -13.78 19.74 -19.21
C THR A 527 -13.68 21.19 -18.71
N GLY A 528 -12.54 21.60 -18.16
CA GLY A 528 -12.31 22.96 -17.72
C GLY A 528 -12.92 23.29 -16.36
N LYS A 529 -12.97 22.34 -15.43
CA LYS A 529 -13.43 22.52 -14.04
C LYS A 529 -12.72 23.69 -13.35
N SER A 530 -11.38 23.71 -13.38
CA SER A 530 -10.62 24.80 -12.76
C SER A 530 -10.81 26.15 -13.48
N THR A 531 -11.12 26.16 -14.78
CA THR A 531 -11.51 27.35 -15.53
C THR A 531 -12.87 27.87 -15.04
N MET A 532 -13.82 26.95 -14.78
CA MET A 532 -15.12 27.33 -14.20
C MET A 532 -14.95 27.92 -12.79
N ILE A 533 -14.04 27.34 -11.97
CA ILE A 533 -13.67 27.92 -10.66
C ILE A 533 -13.13 29.35 -10.85
N ASN A 534 -12.25 29.59 -11.85
CA ASN A 534 -11.73 30.92 -12.15
C ASN A 534 -12.83 31.92 -12.56
N HIS A 535 -13.77 31.48 -13.41
CA HIS A 535 -14.89 32.32 -13.81
C HIS A 535 -15.76 32.73 -12.61
N ALA A 536 -16.14 31.77 -11.77
CA ALA A 536 -16.90 32.05 -10.55
C ALA A 536 -16.11 32.96 -9.60
N SER A 537 -14.83 32.70 -9.39
CA SER A 537 -13.97 33.47 -8.52
C SER A 537 -13.83 34.95 -8.98
N ASN A 538 -13.77 35.17 -10.30
CA ASN A 538 -13.71 36.55 -10.87
C ASN A 538 -15.05 37.29 -10.74
N PHE A 539 -16.19 36.61 -10.94
CA PHE A 539 -17.50 37.22 -10.68
C PHE A 539 -17.63 37.68 -9.23
N PHE A 540 -17.18 36.86 -8.28
CA PHE A 540 -17.13 37.19 -6.86
C PHE A 540 -15.83 37.93 -6.46
N GLY A 541 -15.28 38.81 -7.30
CA GLY A 541 -13.95 39.40 -7.14
C GLY A 541 -13.75 40.15 -5.81
N LEU A 542 -14.76 40.85 -5.30
CA LEU A 542 -14.69 41.61 -4.05
C LEU A 542 -14.82 40.73 -2.80
N GLN A 543 -15.44 39.57 -2.90
CA GLN A 543 -15.71 38.67 -1.78
C GLN A 543 -14.43 37.89 -1.36
N LYS A 544 -14.36 37.56 -0.08
CA LYS A 544 -13.31 36.68 0.45
C LYS A 544 -13.57 35.24 0.06
N LYS A 545 -12.61 34.61 -0.61
CA LYS A 545 -12.71 33.25 -1.14
C LYS A 545 -11.70 32.32 -0.49
N LEU A 546 -12.16 31.15 -0.06
CA LEU A 546 -11.32 30.06 0.41
C LEU A 546 -11.40 28.89 -0.59
N LEU A 547 -10.27 28.56 -1.19
CA LEU A 547 -10.15 27.47 -2.15
C LEU A 547 -9.38 26.31 -1.50
N LEU A 548 -10.01 25.15 -1.44
CA LEU A 548 -9.48 23.94 -0.84
C LEU A 548 -9.32 22.84 -1.89
N ALA A 549 -8.24 22.08 -1.78
CA ALA A 549 -8.05 20.83 -2.51
C ALA A 549 -7.31 19.82 -1.62
N ASN A 550 -7.39 18.54 -1.98
CA ASN A 550 -6.83 17.48 -1.13
C ASN A 550 -5.29 17.41 -1.18
N THR A 551 -4.68 17.78 -2.31
CA THR A 551 -3.24 17.62 -2.55
C THR A 551 -2.55 18.94 -2.87
N ASN A 552 -1.25 19.05 -2.58
CA ASN A 552 -0.45 20.24 -2.93
C ASN A 552 -0.43 20.50 -4.45
N PRO A 553 -0.25 19.51 -5.35
CA PRO A 553 -0.33 19.75 -6.79
C PRO A 553 -1.68 20.34 -7.24
N ALA A 554 -2.80 19.89 -6.64
CA ALA A 554 -4.11 20.42 -6.95
C ALA A 554 -4.26 21.89 -6.49
N VAL A 555 -3.75 22.21 -5.29
CA VAL A 555 -3.72 23.60 -4.78
C VAL A 555 -2.84 24.48 -5.67
N ASP A 556 -1.67 23.99 -6.08
CA ASP A 556 -0.77 24.73 -6.96
C ASP A 556 -1.38 24.97 -8.35
N ASN A 557 -2.05 23.95 -8.91
CA ASN A 557 -2.80 24.08 -10.15
C ASN A 557 -3.93 25.15 -10.05
N LEU A 558 -4.64 25.20 -8.92
CA LEU A 558 -5.63 26.23 -8.66
C LEU A 558 -4.98 27.63 -8.58
N LYS A 559 -3.85 27.78 -7.87
CA LYS A 559 -3.11 29.06 -7.78
C LYS A 559 -2.69 29.58 -9.14
N ARG A 560 -2.23 28.70 -10.06
CA ARG A 560 -1.83 29.10 -11.42
C ARG A 560 -3.02 29.44 -12.32
N LYS A 561 -4.18 28.83 -12.11
CA LYS A 561 -5.36 29.00 -12.98
C LYS A 561 -6.35 30.03 -12.51
N VAL A 562 -6.40 30.35 -11.22
CA VAL A 562 -7.35 31.31 -10.64
C VAL A 562 -6.65 32.67 -10.46
N SER A 563 -7.01 33.62 -11.30
CA SER A 563 -6.44 34.97 -11.31
C SER A 563 -7.26 35.99 -10.48
N ALA A 564 -8.35 35.56 -9.84
CA ALA A 564 -9.23 36.45 -9.09
C ALA A 564 -8.57 36.99 -7.80
N PRO A 565 -8.81 38.24 -7.40
CA PRO A 565 -8.32 38.77 -6.13
C PRO A 565 -9.03 38.12 -4.92
N ASN A 566 -8.50 38.36 -3.71
CA ASN A 566 -9.09 37.90 -2.43
C ASN A 566 -9.29 36.37 -2.34
N CYS A 567 -8.37 35.63 -2.92
CA CYS A 567 -8.35 34.16 -2.90
C CYS A 567 -7.30 33.65 -1.93
N GLU A 568 -7.69 32.77 -1.01
CA GLU A 568 -6.81 32.02 -0.16
C GLU A 568 -6.83 30.55 -0.56
N PHE A 569 -5.65 29.93 -0.72
CA PHE A 569 -5.48 28.56 -1.21
C PHE A 569 -4.85 27.69 -0.13
N LYS A 570 -5.48 26.58 0.22
CA LYS A 570 -4.97 25.62 1.22
C LYS A 570 -5.26 24.19 0.83
N THR A 571 -4.40 23.27 1.29
CA THR A 571 -4.80 21.88 1.33
C THR A 571 -5.84 21.68 2.45
N ILE A 572 -6.74 20.69 2.27
CA ILE A 572 -7.74 20.31 3.27
C ILE A 572 -7.06 19.99 4.61
N ALA A 573 -5.97 19.21 4.59
CA ALA A 573 -5.22 18.90 5.79
C ALA A 573 -4.73 20.16 6.51
N LYS A 574 -4.08 21.09 5.80
CA LYS A 574 -3.59 22.35 6.39
C LYS A 574 -4.73 23.19 6.97
N TYR A 575 -5.87 23.25 6.28
CA TYR A 575 -7.06 23.93 6.75
C TYR A 575 -7.63 23.29 8.03
N LEU A 576 -7.76 21.98 8.08
CA LEU A 576 -8.31 21.28 9.24
C LEU A 576 -7.40 21.35 10.48
N TYR A 577 -6.08 21.34 10.29
CA TYR A 577 -5.09 21.44 11.38
C TYR A 577 -4.95 22.86 11.94
N SER A 578 -5.29 23.92 11.18
CA SER A 578 -5.23 25.29 11.69
C SER A 578 -6.23 25.47 12.85
N LYS A 579 -5.85 26.19 13.89
CA LYS A 579 -6.75 26.49 15.04
C LYS A 579 -7.73 27.62 14.76
N GLU A 580 -7.50 28.39 13.72
CA GLU A 580 -8.31 29.56 13.39
C GLU A 580 -9.56 29.14 12.62
N LYS A 581 -10.72 29.64 13.07
CA LYS A 581 -11.93 29.67 12.23
C LYS A 581 -11.71 30.71 11.16
N GLN A 582 -11.83 30.35 9.90
CA GLN A 582 -11.74 31.30 8.79
C GLN A 582 -13.14 31.56 8.22
N ASP A 583 -13.58 32.79 8.32
CA ASP A 583 -14.80 33.22 7.67
C ASP A 583 -14.50 33.53 6.20
N CYS A 584 -15.33 33.06 5.30
CA CYS A 584 -15.26 33.37 3.88
C CYS A 584 -16.67 33.58 3.31
N ASP A 585 -16.77 34.41 2.27
CA ASP A 585 -18.05 34.58 1.57
C ASP A 585 -18.32 33.38 0.64
N LEU A 586 -17.28 32.87 0.00
CA LEU A 586 -17.33 31.74 -0.93
C LEU A 586 -16.31 30.68 -0.58
N LEU A 587 -16.79 29.50 -0.25
CA LEU A 587 -15.98 28.29 -0.09
C LEU A 587 -16.01 27.48 -1.38
N ILE A 588 -14.84 27.15 -1.91
CA ILE A 588 -14.66 26.32 -3.11
C ILE A 588 -13.82 25.10 -2.75
N ILE A 589 -14.33 23.90 -3.06
CA ILE A 589 -13.58 22.64 -2.88
C ILE A 589 -13.43 21.99 -4.25
N ASP A 590 -12.18 21.82 -4.68
CA ASP A 590 -11.85 21.12 -5.94
C ASP A 590 -11.43 19.68 -5.67
N GLU A 591 -11.52 18.82 -6.68
CA GLU A 591 -11.29 17.39 -6.61
C GLU A 591 -12.09 16.68 -5.50
N CYS A 592 -13.38 17.02 -5.36
CA CYS A 592 -14.28 16.50 -4.30
C CYS A 592 -14.35 14.96 -4.23
N SER A 593 -14.11 14.23 -5.32
CA SER A 593 -14.04 12.78 -5.34
C SER A 593 -12.92 12.21 -4.45
N THR A 594 -11.88 13.01 -4.21
CA THR A 594 -10.74 12.61 -3.36
C THR A 594 -10.92 12.98 -1.89
N VAL A 595 -11.99 13.66 -1.53
CA VAL A 595 -12.26 14.14 -0.16
C VAL A 595 -13.05 13.07 0.61
N SER A 596 -12.52 12.63 1.74
CA SER A 596 -13.19 11.63 2.59
C SER A 596 -14.48 12.17 3.21
N ASN A 597 -15.41 11.27 3.56
CA ASN A 597 -16.63 11.65 4.28
C ASN A 597 -16.29 12.37 5.59
N SER A 598 -15.36 11.83 6.36
CA SER A 598 -14.90 12.40 7.63
C SER A 598 -14.31 13.80 7.48
N ASP A 599 -13.52 14.05 6.43
CA ASP A 599 -12.93 15.39 6.22
C ASP A 599 -13.98 16.39 5.74
N MET A 600 -14.92 15.96 4.87
CA MET A 600 -16.01 16.81 4.42
C MET A 600 -16.90 17.27 5.58
N ILE A 601 -17.24 16.37 6.52
CA ILE A 601 -17.99 16.75 7.74
C ILE A 601 -17.22 17.79 8.56
N LYS A 602 -15.91 17.56 8.77
CA LYS A 602 -15.07 18.52 9.51
C LYS A 602 -15.01 19.88 8.83
N ILE A 603 -14.92 19.90 7.48
CA ILE A 603 -14.93 21.16 6.71
C ILE A 603 -16.26 21.87 6.91
N LEU A 604 -17.40 21.19 6.69
CA LEU A 604 -18.74 21.75 6.84
C LEU A 604 -19.05 22.22 8.28
N SER A 605 -18.40 21.64 9.27
CA SER A 605 -18.56 22.02 10.68
C SER A 605 -17.64 23.17 11.10
N LYS A 606 -16.48 23.33 10.46
CA LYS A 606 -15.45 24.31 10.81
C LYS A 606 -15.58 25.61 10.03
N ALA A 607 -15.93 25.51 8.73
CA ALA A 607 -16.00 26.66 7.84
C ALA A 607 -17.29 27.48 8.09
N ASP A 608 -17.13 28.79 8.20
CA ASP A 608 -18.23 29.73 8.13
C ASP A 608 -18.25 30.37 6.73
N PHE A 609 -19.27 30.07 5.94
CA PHE A 609 -19.37 30.51 4.54
C PHE A 609 -20.82 30.83 4.16
N LYS A 610 -20.96 31.71 3.19
CA LYS A 610 -22.29 32.09 2.63
C LYS A 610 -22.66 31.23 1.42
N LEU A 611 -21.68 30.90 0.58
CA LEU A 611 -21.85 30.17 -0.66
C LEU A 611 -20.83 29.02 -0.74
N LEU A 612 -21.23 27.89 -1.38
CA LEU A 612 -20.43 26.72 -1.52
C LEU A 612 -20.37 26.23 -2.96
N ILE A 613 -19.18 26.05 -3.50
CA ILE A 613 -18.94 25.38 -4.79
C ILE A 613 -18.15 24.09 -4.55
N LEU A 614 -18.71 22.98 -5.00
CA LEU A 614 -18.12 21.63 -4.94
C LEU A 614 -17.82 21.15 -6.35
N VAL A 615 -16.57 20.86 -6.66
CA VAL A 615 -16.14 20.51 -8.02
C VAL A 615 -15.42 19.18 -8.01
N GLY A 616 -15.72 18.28 -8.96
CA GLY A 616 -15.04 17.00 -9.04
C GLY A 616 -15.46 16.12 -10.22
N ASP A 617 -14.80 14.97 -10.29
CA ASP A 617 -15.09 13.92 -11.27
C ASP A 617 -15.32 12.59 -10.53
N ILE A 618 -16.54 12.09 -10.50
CA ILE A 618 -16.94 10.88 -9.77
C ILE A 618 -16.36 9.58 -10.36
N TYR A 619 -15.70 9.65 -11.50
CA TYR A 619 -15.07 8.51 -12.16
C TYR A 619 -13.54 8.45 -11.94
N GLN A 620 -12.93 9.46 -11.31
CA GLN A 620 -11.53 9.42 -10.90
C GLN A 620 -11.34 8.63 -9.60
N ILE A 621 -10.08 8.32 -9.27
CA ILE A 621 -9.71 7.62 -8.02
C ILE A 621 -10.36 8.33 -6.83
N GLU A 622 -11.00 7.53 -5.99
CA GLU A 622 -11.66 8.00 -4.77
C GLU A 622 -10.64 8.28 -3.64
N SER A 623 -11.14 8.79 -2.52
CA SER A 623 -10.33 9.04 -1.34
C SER A 623 -9.73 7.74 -0.77
N ILE A 624 -8.50 7.80 -0.24
CA ILE A 624 -7.83 6.68 0.46
C ILE A 624 -8.63 6.23 1.69
N THR A 625 -9.26 7.17 2.39
CA THR A 625 -10.26 6.88 3.42
C THR A 625 -11.65 6.96 2.81
N PHE A 626 -12.61 6.18 3.32
CA PHE A 626 -13.95 6.08 2.73
C PHE A 626 -14.55 7.45 2.39
N GLY A 627 -14.94 7.66 1.12
CA GLY A 627 -15.33 8.96 0.59
C GLY A 627 -16.25 8.91 -0.62
N ASN A 628 -17.42 8.27 -0.53
CA ASN A 628 -18.39 8.18 -1.63
C ASN A 628 -19.49 9.26 -1.63
N TRP A 629 -19.47 10.22 -0.66
CA TRP A 629 -20.49 11.23 -0.48
C TRP A 629 -20.74 12.08 -1.74
N PHE A 630 -19.69 12.45 -2.49
CA PHE A 630 -19.82 13.29 -3.68
C PHE A 630 -20.56 12.60 -4.82
N LYS A 631 -20.35 11.29 -4.97
CA LYS A 631 -21.11 10.44 -5.92
C LYS A 631 -22.57 10.33 -5.50
N LEU A 632 -22.83 10.05 -4.21
CA LEU A 632 -24.16 9.92 -3.66
C LEU A 632 -24.94 11.26 -3.64
N ALA A 633 -24.25 12.39 -3.55
CA ALA A 633 -24.88 13.72 -3.64
C ALA A 633 -25.55 13.97 -5.00
N LYS A 634 -25.03 13.41 -6.10
CA LYS A 634 -25.60 13.56 -7.45
C LYS A 634 -27.06 13.09 -7.54
N THR A 635 -27.44 12.09 -6.76
CA THR A 635 -28.80 11.52 -6.79
C THR A 635 -29.70 11.97 -5.63
N ASN A 636 -29.11 12.59 -4.59
CA ASN A 636 -29.79 12.92 -3.34
C ASN A 636 -29.95 14.41 -3.05
N VAL A 637 -29.25 15.31 -3.76
CA VAL A 637 -29.39 16.78 -3.62
C VAL A 637 -30.32 17.33 -4.71
N SER A 638 -30.84 18.55 -4.52
CA SER A 638 -31.72 19.21 -5.49
C SER A 638 -31.08 19.34 -6.87
N ARG A 639 -31.84 19.07 -7.93
CA ARG A 639 -31.39 19.23 -9.32
C ARG A 639 -30.96 20.68 -9.64
N THR A 640 -31.52 21.68 -8.96
CA THR A 640 -31.14 23.08 -9.12
C THR A 640 -29.72 23.40 -8.65
N SER A 641 -29.09 22.50 -7.86
CA SER A 641 -27.73 22.61 -7.39
C SER A 641 -26.73 21.81 -8.22
N LEU A 642 -27.19 21.01 -9.20
CA LEU A 642 -26.37 20.07 -9.93
C LEU A 642 -26.07 20.57 -11.33
N PHE A 643 -24.79 20.64 -11.67
CA PHE A 643 -24.31 21.08 -12.98
C PHE A 643 -23.31 20.08 -13.52
N GLU A 644 -23.27 19.89 -14.83
CA GLU A 644 -22.34 18.98 -15.49
C GLU A 644 -21.63 19.69 -16.64
N LEU A 645 -20.29 19.70 -16.62
CA LEU A 645 -19.44 20.17 -17.71
C LEU A 645 -19.21 19.01 -18.67
N THR A 646 -19.66 19.16 -19.92
CA THR A 646 -19.66 18.09 -20.91
C THR A 646 -18.58 18.27 -21.98
N GLU A 647 -18.16 19.49 -22.30
CA GLU A 647 -17.18 19.78 -23.35
C GLU A 647 -15.74 19.62 -22.86
N PRO A 648 -14.94 18.71 -23.43
CA PRO A 648 -13.52 18.52 -23.06
C PRO A 648 -12.61 19.49 -23.82
N TYR A 649 -11.64 20.08 -23.13
CA TYR A 649 -10.64 21.03 -23.65
C TYR A 649 -9.20 20.54 -23.55
N ARG A 650 -8.93 19.43 -22.86
CA ARG A 650 -7.59 18.91 -22.59
C ARG A 650 -6.90 18.42 -23.87
N THR A 651 -7.67 17.80 -24.75
CA THR A 651 -7.19 17.28 -26.03
C THR A 651 -8.17 17.63 -27.15
N LYS A 652 -7.65 17.74 -28.38
CA LYS A 652 -8.47 17.86 -29.61
C LYS A 652 -8.58 16.54 -30.34
N ASP A 653 -7.92 15.50 -29.84
CA ASP A 653 -7.95 14.15 -30.41
C ASP A 653 -9.32 13.51 -30.16
N LYS A 654 -10.11 13.40 -31.19
CA LYS A 654 -11.48 12.84 -31.13
C LYS A 654 -11.51 11.35 -30.75
N PRO A 655 -10.64 10.48 -31.29
CA PRO A 655 -10.52 9.10 -30.85
C PRO A 655 -10.25 8.97 -29.35
N LEU A 656 -9.32 9.77 -28.80
CA LEU A 656 -8.98 9.74 -27.38
C LEU A 656 -10.15 10.21 -26.51
N LEU A 657 -10.88 11.24 -26.92
CA LEU A 657 -12.09 11.70 -26.23
C LEU A 657 -13.21 10.67 -26.22
N ASN A 658 -13.39 9.96 -27.34
CA ASN A 658 -14.35 8.86 -27.42
C ASN A 658 -13.94 7.72 -26.49
N LEU A 659 -12.66 7.38 -26.41
CA LEU A 659 -12.17 6.36 -25.47
C LEU A 659 -12.50 6.73 -24.03
N TRP A 660 -12.24 7.97 -23.60
CA TRP A 660 -12.58 8.42 -22.25
C TRP A 660 -14.07 8.31 -21.95
N THR A 661 -14.90 8.62 -22.97
CA THR A 661 -16.36 8.53 -22.85
C THR A 661 -16.81 7.08 -22.75
N LYS A 662 -16.26 6.17 -23.56
CA LYS A 662 -16.58 4.74 -23.54
C LYS A 662 -16.18 4.08 -22.22
N VAL A 663 -14.98 4.37 -21.72
CA VAL A 663 -14.56 3.89 -20.39
C VAL A 663 -15.46 4.45 -19.32
N ARG A 664 -15.75 5.75 -19.33
CA ARG A 664 -16.64 6.41 -18.34
C ARG A 664 -18.02 5.78 -18.27
N LYS A 665 -18.59 5.38 -19.42
CA LYS A 665 -19.94 4.83 -19.53
C LYS A 665 -19.99 3.29 -19.47
N ASN A 666 -18.85 2.63 -19.41
CA ASN A 666 -18.74 1.16 -19.49
C ASN A 666 -19.44 0.60 -20.76
N GLU A 667 -19.17 1.18 -21.93
CA GLU A 667 -19.77 0.76 -23.18
C GLU A 667 -19.29 -0.65 -23.59
N ASP A 668 -20.19 -1.46 -24.14
CA ASP A 668 -19.94 -2.89 -24.44
C ASP A 668 -18.87 -3.12 -25.51
N ASP A 669 -18.67 -2.17 -26.43
CA ASP A 669 -17.70 -2.23 -27.53
C ASP A 669 -16.31 -1.65 -27.16
N LEU A 670 -15.99 -1.57 -25.90
CA LEU A 670 -14.73 -0.96 -25.43
C LEU A 670 -13.49 -1.70 -25.93
N ILE A 671 -13.48 -3.04 -25.94
CA ILE A 671 -12.36 -3.86 -26.42
C ILE A 671 -12.11 -3.62 -27.90
N GLU A 672 -13.17 -3.68 -28.71
CA GLU A 672 -13.11 -3.44 -30.14
C GLU A 672 -12.59 -2.03 -30.44
N TYR A 673 -13.02 -1.04 -29.66
CA TYR A 673 -12.59 0.34 -29.81
C TYR A 673 -11.09 0.53 -29.46
N LEU A 674 -10.62 -0.08 -28.37
CA LEU A 674 -9.19 -0.07 -27.98
C LEU A 674 -8.31 -0.66 -29.07
N THR A 675 -8.73 -1.80 -29.63
CA THR A 675 -7.99 -2.49 -30.70
C THR A 675 -8.01 -1.72 -32.01
N ALA A 676 -9.19 -1.25 -32.46
CA ALA A 676 -9.34 -0.54 -33.75
C ALA A 676 -8.54 0.79 -33.80
N ASN A 677 -8.33 1.44 -32.65
CA ASN A 677 -7.57 2.69 -32.57
C ASN A 677 -6.11 2.51 -32.11
N ASN A 678 -5.61 1.28 -32.05
CA ASN A 678 -4.24 0.94 -31.60
C ASN A 678 -3.87 1.48 -30.22
N TYR A 679 -4.84 1.57 -29.29
CA TYR A 679 -4.60 1.86 -27.87
C TYR A 679 -4.14 0.63 -27.12
N SER A 680 -4.72 -0.55 -27.40
CA SER A 680 -4.31 -1.83 -26.86
C SER A 680 -3.05 -2.32 -27.61
N VAL A 681 -1.99 -2.56 -26.85
CA VAL A 681 -0.70 -3.02 -27.36
C VAL A 681 -0.25 -4.23 -26.54
N ARG A 682 0.34 -5.21 -27.22
CA ARG A 682 0.92 -6.36 -26.53
C ARG A 682 2.07 -5.89 -25.63
N LEU A 683 2.16 -6.44 -24.44
CA LEU A 683 3.24 -6.18 -23.50
C LEU A 683 4.56 -6.74 -24.08
N ASP A 684 5.42 -5.88 -24.59
CA ASP A 684 6.69 -6.21 -25.23
C ASP A 684 7.76 -5.10 -25.01
N GLU A 685 8.88 -5.21 -25.69
CA GLU A 685 10.02 -4.29 -25.60
C GLU A 685 9.71 -2.84 -26.02
N SER A 686 8.64 -2.59 -26.74
CA SER A 686 8.26 -1.24 -27.17
C SER A 686 7.84 -0.35 -25.98
N VAL A 687 7.57 -0.93 -24.82
CA VAL A 687 7.42 -0.21 -23.55
C VAL A 687 8.61 0.71 -23.27
N PHE A 688 9.83 0.25 -23.59
CA PHE A 688 11.08 0.94 -23.27
C PHE A 688 11.57 1.90 -24.36
N LEU A 689 10.86 2.03 -25.47
CA LEU A 689 11.14 3.02 -26.49
C LEU A 689 10.49 4.34 -26.08
N THR A 690 11.23 5.44 -26.13
CA THR A 690 10.69 6.78 -25.80
C THR A 690 10.42 7.54 -27.09
N ASP A 691 9.16 7.96 -27.28
CA ASP A 691 8.71 8.64 -28.51
C ASP A 691 8.51 10.16 -28.34
N ASP A 692 8.43 10.66 -27.09
CA ASP A 692 8.19 12.08 -26.79
C ASP A 692 9.01 12.51 -25.56
N LEU A 693 9.42 13.77 -25.51
CA LEU A 693 10.16 14.35 -24.36
C LEU A 693 9.30 14.47 -23.08
N ASP A 694 7.96 14.58 -23.21
CA ASP A 694 6.99 14.60 -22.12
C ASP A 694 6.19 13.29 -22.09
N GLU A 695 6.90 12.16 -22.14
CA GLU A 695 6.33 10.82 -22.02
C GLU A 695 6.49 10.30 -20.59
N ILE A 696 5.47 9.63 -20.07
CA ILE A 696 5.49 8.95 -18.78
C ILE A 696 4.97 7.52 -18.89
N ILE A 697 5.58 6.62 -18.13
CA ILE A 697 5.07 5.28 -17.95
C ILE A 697 4.31 5.21 -16.63
N LEU A 698 3.06 4.74 -16.69
CA LEU A 698 2.18 4.55 -15.53
C LEU A 698 1.98 3.07 -15.28
N CYS A 699 2.17 2.63 -14.04
CA CYS A 699 1.88 1.27 -13.60
C CYS A 699 1.49 1.24 -12.12
N LEU A 700 0.97 0.11 -11.63
CA LEU A 700 0.64 -0.10 -10.23
C LEU A 700 1.75 -0.84 -9.48
N ASN A 701 2.43 -1.76 -10.15
CA ASN A 701 3.46 -2.60 -9.54
C ASN A 701 4.80 -1.90 -9.41
N TYR A 702 5.52 -2.20 -8.33
CA TYR A 702 6.89 -1.73 -8.11
C TYR A 702 7.94 -2.78 -8.50
N ASP A 703 7.61 -4.05 -8.42
CA ASP A 703 8.46 -5.22 -8.66
C ASP A 703 8.12 -5.94 -9.98
N GLY A 704 8.96 -6.88 -10.40
CA GLY A 704 8.87 -7.58 -11.68
C GLY A 704 9.50 -6.81 -12.84
N LEU A 705 9.62 -7.47 -14.01
CA LEU A 705 10.24 -6.88 -15.22
C LEU A 705 9.61 -5.53 -15.60
N TYR A 706 8.30 -5.46 -15.54
CA TYR A 706 7.51 -4.28 -15.89
C TYR A 706 7.07 -3.46 -14.67
N GLY A 707 7.74 -3.63 -13.53
CA GLY A 707 7.52 -2.80 -12.34
C GLY A 707 8.23 -1.46 -12.42
N ILE A 708 7.74 -0.48 -11.65
CA ILE A 708 8.24 0.91 -11.64
C ILE A 708 9.76 0.95 -11.46
N ASN A 709 10.31 0.16 -10.54
CA ASN A 709 11.74 0.18 -10.23
C ASN A 709 12.58 -0.31 -11.41
N ASN A 710 12.20 -1.44 -12.02
CA ASN A 710 12.93 -1.99 -13.16
C ASN A 710 12.82 -1.09 -14.40
N ILE A 711 11.63 -0.53 -14.66
CA ILE A 711 11.43 0.41 -15.76
C ILE A 711 12.29 1.66 -15.56
N ASN A 712 12.34 2.22 -14.35
CA ASN A 712 13.20 3.36 -14.05
C ASN A 712 14.67 3.02 -14.26
N CYS A 713 15.16 1.88 -13.77
CA CYS A 713 16.54 1.42 -13.99
C CYS A 713 16.85 1.22 -15.48
N PHE A 714 15.91 0.60 -16.23
CA PHE A 714 16.08 0.33 -17.64
C PHE A 714 16.16 1.63 -18.46
N LEU A 715 15.23 2.56 -18.24
CA LEU A 715 15.20 3.85 -18.96
C LEU A 715 16.37 4.75 -18.55
N GLN A 716 16.77 4.75 -17.28
CA GLN A 716 17.96 5.44 -16.80
C GLN A 716 19.22 4.90 -17.48
N SER A 717 19.29 3.60 -17.85
CA SER A 717 20.42 3.04 -18.58
C SER A 717 20.61 3.67 -19.97
N ASN A 718 19.52 4.19 -20.57
CA ASN A 718 19.58 4.92 -21.84
C ASN A 718 20.16 6.34 -21.71
N ASN A 719 20.19 6.91 -20.51
CA ASN A 719 20.81 8.19 -20.23
C ASN A 719 22.35 8.05 -20.32
N PRO A 720 23.03 8.71 -21.27
CA PRO A 720 24.46 8.53 -21.49
C PRO A 720 25.35 9.18 -20.41
N ASN A 721 24.79 10.01 -19.54
CA ASN A 721 25.55 10.71 -18.52
C ASN A 721 26.13 9.74 -17.48
N LYS A 722 27.24 10.14 -16.87
CA LYS A 722 27.94 9.35 -15.86
C LYS A 722 27.05 9.13 -14.66
N SER A 723 27.02 7.90 -14.17
CA SER A 723 26.29 7.50 -12.97
C SER A 723 27.04 7.89 -11.70
N VAL A 724 26.33 8.43 -10.73
CA VAL A 724 26.81 8.74 -9.38
C VAL A 724 26.00 7.93 -8.38
N ASN A 725 26.63 7.05 -7.62
CA ASN A 725 25.97 6.18 -6.65
C ASN A 725 25.94 6.84 -5.27
N TRP A 726 24.76 6.84 -4.63
CA TRP A 726 24.55 7.21 -3.24
C TRP A 726 23.76 6.11 -2.54
N GLY A 727 24.40 5.44 -1.57
CA GLY A 727 23.86 4.18 -1.06
C GLY A 727 23.72 3.14 -2.17
N VAL A 728 22.55 2.56 -2.27
CA VAL A 728 22.20 1.54 -3.31
C VAL A 728 21.58 2.15 -4.57
N VAL A 729 21.30 3.45 -4.57
CA VAL A 729 20.64 4.16 -5.67
C VAL A 729 21.68 4.87 -6.55
N SER A 730 21.43 4.84 -7.84
CA SER A 730 22.26 5.50 -8.87
C SER A 730 21.51 6.70 -9.45
N TYR A 731 22.21 7.81 -9.60
CA TYR A 731 21.68 9.07 -10.16
C TYR A 731 22.51 9.53 -11.34
N LYS A 732 21.88 10.14 -12.34
CA LYS A 732 22.53 10.73 -13.49
C LYS A 732 22.01 12.14 -13.76
N ILE A 733 22.87 13.01 -14.24
CA ILE A 733 22.44 14.31 -14.77
C ILE A 733 21.45 14.06 -15.91
N GLY A 734 20.35 14.80 -15.91
CA GLY A 734 19.27 14.65 -16.90
C GLY A 734 18.16 13.68 -16.49
N ASP A 735 18.29 12.95 -15.37
CA ASP A 735 17.22 12.09 -14.88
C ASP A 735 15.99 12.93 -14.45
N PRO A 736 14.78 12.54 -14.87
CA PRO A 736 13.55 13.12 -14.33
C PRO A 736 13.35 12.65 -12.89
N VAL A 737 12.90 13.56 -12.04
CA VAL A 737 12.63 13.27 -10.62
C VAL A 737 11.24 13.72 -10.21
N LEU A 738 10.70 13.05 -9.21
CA LEU A 738 9.44 13.42 -8.56
C LEU A 738 9.69 13.54 -7.06
N PHE A 739 9.45 14.72 -6.50
CA PHE A 739 9.65 14.95 -5.08
C PHE A 739 8.70 14.12 -4.24
N ASN A 740 9.20 13.59 -3.15
CA ASN A 740 8.44 12.98 -2.09
C ASN A 740 8.03 14.07 -1.07
N GLU A 741 7.10 13.76 -0.17
CA GLU A 741 6.75 14.68 0.90
C GLU A 741 7.97 15.00 1.75
N THR A 742 8.28 16.29 1.92
CA THR A 742 9.41 16.74 2.72
C THR A 742 8.96 17.85 3.66
N SER A 743 9.06 17.60 4.96
CA SER A 743 8.90 18.64 5.97
C SER A 743 10.05 19.66 5.91
N ARG A 744 11.25 19.23 5.48
CA ARG A 744 12.48 20.00 5.38
C ARG A 744 12.37 21.20 4.45
N PHE A 745 11.68 21.06 3.33
CA PHE A 745 11.61 22.06 2.26
C PHE A 745 10.22 22.64 2.04
N SER A 746 9.27 22.31 2.94
CA SER A 746 7.90 22.84 2.84
C SER A 746 7.89 24.35 3.17
N PRO A 747 7.12 25.17 2.42
CA PRO A 747 6.14 24.79 1.40
C PRO A 747 6.67 24.78 -0.05
N VAL A 748 7.96 25.02 -0.27
CA VAL A 748 8.56 25.26 -1.59
C VAL A 748 8.64 23.99 -2.42
N LEU A 749 9.23 22.92 -1.85
CA LEU A 749 9.22 21.61 -2.45
C LEU A 749 8.12 20.77 -1.79
N PHE A 750 7.25 20.18 -2.59
CA PHE A 750 6.09 19.45 -2.13
C PHE A 750 5.94 18.11 -2.88
N ASN A 751 5.17 17.20 -2.30
CA ASN A 751 4.92 15.88 -2.86
C ASN A 751 4.37 15.95 -4.29
N ASN A 752 4.94 15.14 -5.18
CA ASN A 752 4.66 15.08 -6.62
C ASN A 752 5.05 16.34 -7.43
N LEU A 753 5.92 17.22 -6.91
CA LEU A 753 6.54 18.25 -7.73
C LEU A 753 7.53 17.60 -8.70
N LYS A 754 7.40 17.91 -10.00
CA LYS A 754 8.31 17.43 -11.05
C LYS A 754 9.61 18.21 -11.05
N GLY A 755 10.71 17.53 -11.34
CA GLY A 755 12.01 18.14 -11.54
C GLY A 755 12.90 17.32 -12.47
N LYS A 756 14.08 17.85 -12.74
CA LYS A 756 15.12 17.21 -13.54
C LYS A 756 16.48 17.51 -12.92
N ILE A 757 17.32 16.51 -12.76
CA ILE A 757 18.66 16.69 -12.22
C ILE A 757 19.51 17.46 -13.23
N SER A 758 20.01 18.65 -12.87
CA SER A 758 20.87 19.48 -13.72
C SER A 758 22.35 19.32 -13.36
N ASN A 759 22.68 19.03 -12.08
CA ASN A 759 24.04 18.75 -11.63
C ASN A 759 24.06 17.81 -10.43
N ILE A 760 25.15 17.07 -10.26
CA ILE A 760 25.42 16.20 -9.10
C ILE A 760 26.87 16.36 -8.66
N GLU A 761 27.08 16.65 -7.39
CA GLU A 761 28.42 16.66 -6.77
C GLU A 761 28.39 15.68 -5.58
N LYS A 762 29.33 14.75 -5.54
CA LYS A 762 29.48 13.78 -4.46
C LYS A 762 30.76 14.05 -3.69
N LEU A 763 30.61 14.30 -2.40
CA LEU A 763 31.67 14.41 -1.40
C LEU A 763 31.67 13.16 -0.49
N ASP A 764 32.61 13.08 0.44
CA ASP A 764 32.74 11.91 1.33
C ASP A 764 31.54 11.72 2.25
N THR A 765 30.99 12.82 2.77
CA THR A 765 29.90 12.81 3.78
C THR A 765 28.59 13.38 3.27
N GLU A 766 28.53 13.87 2.04
CA GLU A 766 27.32 14.44 1.46
C GLU A 766 27.25 14.26 -0.05
N ILE A 767 26.04 14.32 -0.59
CA ILE A 767 25.78 14.47 -2.01
C ILE A 767 24.91 15.71 -2.23
N ILE A 768 25.30 16.51 -3.20
CA ILE A 768 24.67 17.78 -3.57
C ILE A 768 23.98 17.59 -4.92
N PHE A 769 22.72 18.01 -5.00
CA PHE A 769 21.94 17.99 -6.23
C PHE A 769 21.50 19.39 -6.61
N ASP A 770 21.70 19.77 -7.87
CA ASP A 770 21.01 20.90 -8.48
C ASP A 770 19.85 20.35 -9.31
N ILE A 771 18.64 20.80 -9.01
CA ILE A 771 17.41 20.27 -9.63
C ILE A 771 16.63 21.42 -10.25
N GLU A 772 16.36 21.31 -11.54
CA GLU A 772 15.42 22.18 -12.23
C GLU A 772 13.99 21.72 -11.93
N ILE A 773 13.18 22.61 -11.39
CA ILE A 773 11.76 22.37 -11.02
C ILE A 773 10.82 23.21 -11.85
N GLU A 774 9.61 22.72 -12.12
CA GLU A 774 8.58 23.41 -12.93
C GLU A 774 7.83 24.52 -12.14
N THR A 775 8.46 25.09 -11.11
CA THR A 775 7.89 26.15 -10.28
C THR A 775 8.87 27.32 -10.22
N VAL A 776 8.36 28.54 -10.35
CA VAL A 776 9.16 29.76 -10.19
C VAL A 776 9.25 30.10 -8.71
N ILE A 777 10.47 30.21 -8.21
CA ILE A 777 10.79 30.52 -6.80
C ILE A 777 11.61 31.78 -6.76
N ASN A 778 11.40 32.59 -5.71
CA ASN A 778 12.17 33.78 -5.39
C ASN A 778 13.03 33.53 -4.14
N GLU A 779 14.08 34.32 -3.96
CA GLU A 779 14.95 34.24 -2.77
C GLU A 779 14.16 34.36 -1.44
N MET A 780 13.09 35.14 -1.41
CA MET A 780 12.24 35.30 -0.22
C MET A 780 11.48 34.03 0.17
N ASP A 781 11.21 33.16 -0.79
CA ASP A 781 10.46 31.92 -0.54
C ASP A 781 11.31 30.87 0.20
N ILE A 782 12.65 31.01 0.19
CA ILE A 782 13.60 30.03 0.70
C ILE A 782 14.43 30.50 1.91
N VAL A 783 14.21 31.71 2.40
CA VAL A 783 15.03 32.36 3.46
C VAL A 783 15.21 31.48 4.71
N ASP A 784 14.18 30.74 5.09
CA ASP A 784 14.20 29.89 6.30
C ASP A 784 14.39 28.39 5.98
N LEU A 785 14.75 28.07 4.73
CA LEU A 785 14.90 26.69 4.28
C LEU A 785 16.35 26.33 4.00
N ASP A 786 16.71 25.09 4.25
CA ASP A 786 18.01 24.50 3.88
C ASP A 786 18.06 24.18 2.37
N LEU A 787 17.86 25.24 1.56
CA LEU A 787 17.72 25.20 0.12
C LEU A 787 18.38 26.46 -0.47
N GLU A 788 19.15 26.31 -1.55
CA GLU A 788 19.79 27.42 -2.26
C GLU A 788 19.11 27.61 -3.64
N LEU A 789 18.81 28.85 -4.02
CA LEU A 789 18.33 29.18 -5.35
C LEU A 789 19.52 29.50 -6.27
N ILE A 790 19.80 28.64 -7.25
CA ILE A 790 20.90 28.85 -8.19
C ILE A 790 20.49 29.82 -9.32
N SER A 791 19.30 29.61 -9.88
CA SER A 791 18.75 30.48 -10.91
C SER A 791 17.22 30.34 -11.02
N SER A 792 16.58 31.35 -11.54
CA SER A 792 15.14 31.33 -11.84
C SER A 792 14.87 31.91 -13.23
N THR A 793 13.97 31.25 -13.97
CA THR A 793 13.48 31.67 -15.28
C THR A 793 12.01 32.07 -15.19
N LYS A 794 11.37 32.37 -16.32
CA LYS A 794 9.92 32.66 -16.34
C LYS A 794 9.06 31.44 -15.99
N ASN A 795 9.58 30.22 -16.17
CA ASN A 795 8.77 29.01 -16.05
C ASN A 795 9.35 27.94 -15.11
N SER A 796 10.62 28.05 -14.73
CA SER A 796 11.33 27.09 -13.91
C SER A 796 12.36 27.75 -13.00
N SER A 797 12.77 27.05 -11.95
CA SER A 797 13.87 27.46 -11.07
C SER A 797 14.83 26.30 -10.87
N ILE A 798 16.12 26.57 -10.69
CA ILE A 798 17.13 25.58 -10.30
C ILE A 798 17.42 25.77 -8.83
N VAL A 799 17.19 24.73 -8.06
CA VAL A 799 17.43 24.71 -6.61
C VAL A 799 18.51 23.70 -6.28
N ARG A 800 19.36 24.06 -5.30
CA ARG A 800 20.41 23.20 -4.75
C ARG A 800 20.00 22.69 -3.39
N LEU A 801 20.21 21.39 -3.16
CA LEU A 801 20.00 20.74 -1.88
C LEU A 801 21.11 19.73 -1.58
N SER A 802 21.45 19.58 -0.29
CA SER A 802 22.43 18.61 0.18
C SER A 802 21.76 17.47 0.96
N VAL A 803 22.30 16.25 0.79
CA VAL A 803 21.89 15.07 1.56
C VAL A 803 23.12 14.49 2.25
N TYR A 804 23.05 14.33 3.57
CA TYR A 804 24.18 13.97 4.41
C TYR A 804 24.20 12.50 4.80
N LYS A 805 25.40 11.99 5.07
CA LYS A 805 25.63 10.67 5.67
C LYS A 805 26.48 10.83 6.92
N TYR A 806 25.87 10.64 8.09
CA TYR A 806 26.55 10.76 9.37
C TYR A 806 27.13 9.42 9.84
N PRO A 807 28.35 9.38 10.39
CA PRO A 807 28.91 8.16 10.97
C PRO A 807 28.06 7.64 12.15
N ASN A 808 27.90 6.32 12.26
CA ASN A 808 27.26 5.64 13.39
C ASN A 808 25.75 5.93 13.62
N MET A 809 25.01 6.38 12.61
CA MET A 809 23.56 6.57 12.74
C MET A 809 22.77 5.28 12.97
N SER A 810 23.31 4.13 12.57
CA SER A 810 22.54 2.88 12.49
C SER A 810 22.14 2.28 13.84
N ASP A 811 22.86 2.56 14.94
CA ASP A 811 22.57 2.05 16.29
C ASP A 811 21.64 2.96 17.09
N ASN A 812 21.69 4.27 16.82
CA ASN A 812 20.99 5.31 17.58
C ASN A 812 19.72 5.76 16.85
N ASP A 813 18.86 6.46 17.58
CA ASP A 813 17.64 7.07 17.07
C ASP A 813 17.89 8.52 16.61
N ASN A 814 18.83 8.68 15.67
CA ASN A 814 19.23 10.00 15.13
C ASN A 814 18.74 10.16 13.69
N ASP A 815 17.58 9.58 13.33
CA ASP A 815 17.02 9.69 12.00
C ASP A 815 16.62 11.15 11.71
N SER A 816 17.28 11.78 10.75
CA SER A 816 17.08 13.17 10.35
C SER A 816 16.59 13.27 8.91
N ASP A 817 15.80 14.30 8.60
CA ASP A 817 15.26 14.53 7.24
C ASP A 817 16.36 14.89 6.24
N ASP A 818 17.53 15.38 6.68
CA ASP A 818 18.66 15.76 5.86
C ASP A 818 19.51 14.57 5.37
N THR A 819 19.25 13.36 5.87
CA THR A 819 19.92 12.13 5.44
C THR A 819 19.17 11.36 4.36
N VAL A 820 17.98 11.80 3.98
CA VAL A 820 17.11 11.12 2.99
C VAL A 820 17.02 11.95 1.72
N VAL A 821 17.23 11.32 0.56
CA VAL A 821 17.01 11.97 -0.74
C VAL A 821 15.52 12.28 -0.88
N PRO A 822 15.13 13.57 -1.08
CA PRO A 822 13.73 13.98 -1.03
C PRO A 822 12.93 13.72 -2.31
N PHE A 823 13.47 12.95 -3.24
CA PHE A 823 12.84 12.65 -4.52
C PHE A 823 13.14 11.22 -4.97
N GLN A 824 12.38 10.75 -5.94
CA GLN A 824 12.61 9.48 -6.64
C GLN A 824 12.85 9.74 -8.15
N ILE A 825 13.56 8.83 -8.81
CA ILE A 825 13.68 8.80 -10.28
C ILE A 825 12.29 8.53 -10.88
N ALA A 826 11.91 9.23 -11.92
CA ALA A 826 10.53 9.33 -12.39
C ALA A 826 10.36 9.17 -13.92
N TYR A 827 11.06 8.22 -14.55
CA TYR A 827 10.72 7.75 -15.91
C TYR A 827 9.39 6.95 -15.87
N ALA A 828 9.14 6.23 -14.78
CA ALA A 828 7.89 5.55 -14.51
C ALA A 828 7.40 5.91 -13.09
N ILE A 829 6.09 6.11 -12.93
CA ILE A 829 5.46 6.41 -11.64
C ILE A 829 4.18 5.60 -11.43
N SER A 830 3.71 5.53 -10.20
CA SER A 830 2.42 4.88 -9.93
C SER A 830 1.25 5.74 -10.44
N ILE A 831 0.17 5.07 -10.84
CA ILE A 831 -1.06 5.75 -11.29
C ILE A 831 -1.58 6.71 -10.20
N HIS A 832 -1.46 6.32 -8.92
CA HIS A 832 -1.84 7.17 -7.78
C HIS A 832 -1.03 8.48 -7.70
N LYS A 833 0.28 8.42 -7.98
CA LYS A 833 1.14 9.61 -8.00
C LYS A 833 0.89 10.50 -9.21
N ALA A 834 0.36 9.94 -10.30
CA ALA A 834 0.00 10.69 -11.50
C ALA A 834 -1.28 11.53 -11.33
N GLN A 835 -2.01 11.37 -10.22
CA GLN A 835 -3.22 12.14 -9.97
C GLN A 835 -2.90 13.65 -9.87
N GLY A 836 -3.66 14.48 -10.60
CA GLY A 836 -3.41 15.91 -10.72
C GLY A 836 -2.35 16.29 -11.77
N LEU A 837 -1.55 15.33 -12.26
CA LEU A 837 -0.55 15.55 -13.30
C LEU A 837 -1.12 15.30 -14.71
N GLU A 838 -0.44 15.84 -15.74
CA GLU A 838 -0.80 15.69 -17.16
C GLU A 838 0.46 15.53 -18.00
N PHE A 839 0.39 14.69 -19.04
CA PHE A 839 1.51 14.37 -19.92
C PHE A 839 1.08 14.34 -21.39
N ASN A 840 1.98 14.64 -22.30
CA ASN A 840 1.71 14.54 -23.73
C ASN A 840 1.51 13.08 -24.16
N SER A 841 2.38 12.19 -23.73
CA SER A 841 2.35 10.76 -24.03
C SER A 841 2.29 9.94 -22.75
N VAL A 842 1.42 8.95 -22.73
CA VAL A 842 1.25 8.02 -21.59
C VAL A 842 1.31 6.59 -22.10
N LYS A 843 2.20 5.81 -21.51
CA LYS A 843 2.22 4.35 -21.61
C LYS A 843 1.69 3.78 -20.30
N LEU A 844 0.58 3.09 -20.38
CA LEU A 844 -0.03 2.42 -19.23
C LEU A 844 0.32 0.94 -19.26
N ILE A 845 0.98 0.44 -18.22
CA ILE A 845 1.35 -0.97 -18.12
C ILE A 845 0.45 -1.65 -17.10
N ILE A 846 -0.18 -2.72 -17.54
CA ILE A 846 -1.05 -3.58 -16.74
C ILE A 846 -0.58 -5.03 -16.90
N THR A 847 -0.12 -5.63 -15.82
CA THR A 847 0.32 -7.03 -15.78
C THR A 847 -0.65 -7.88 -14.98
N ASP A 848 -0.60 -9.20 -15.14
CA ASP A 848 -1.39 -10.14 -14.32
C ASP A 848 -0.93 -10.16 -12.85
N GLU A 849 0.32 -9.79 -12.60
CA GLU A 849 0.92 -9.73 -11.26
C GLU A 849 0.67 -8.38 -10.61
N ILE A 850 -0.59 -8.04 -10.33
CA ILE A 850 -0.93 -6.74 -9.73
C ILE A 850 -1.15 -6.92 -8.22
N ASP A 851 -0.45 -6.11 -7.40
CA ASP A 851 -0.69 -6.05 -5.96
C ASP A 851 -2.02 -5.36 -5.60
N GLU A 852 -2.66 -4.69 -6.56
CA GLU A 852 -3.90 -3.93 -6.39
C GLU A 852 -4.79 -4.12 -7.63
N LEU A 853 -6.06 -4.43 -7.42
CA LEU A 853 -7.03 -4.58 -8.52
C LEU A 853 -7.21 -3.28 -9.31
N ILE A 854 -7.20 -3.38 -10.64
CA ILE A 854 -7.53 -2.26 -11.50
C ILE A 854 -9.04 -2.07 -11.50
N THR A 855 -9.48 -1.08 -10.74
CA THR A 855 -10.86 -0.63 -10.74
C THR A 855 -11.14 0.29 -11.93
N HIS A 856 -12.42 0.50 -12.23
CA HIS A 856 -12.87 1.47 -13.22
C HIS A 856 -12.22 2.85 -13.02
N ASN A 857 -12.19 3.33 -11.77
CA ASN A 857 -11.66 4.65 -11.42
C ASN A 857 -10.14 4.74 -11.63
N ILE A 858 -9.39 3.66 -11.37
CA ILE A 858 -7.95 3.60 -11.59
C ILE A 858 -7.65 3.65 -13.09
N LEU A 859 -8.32 2.83 -13.91
CA LEU A 859 -8.13 2.82 -15.37
C LEU A 859 -8.49 4.19 -15.97
N TYR A 860 -9.66 4.72 -15.61
CA TYR A 860 -10.11 6.03 -16.09
C TYR A 860 -9.15 7.15 -15.70
N THR A 861 -8.65 7.16 -14.46
CA THR A 861 -7.67 8.14 -14.01
C THR A 861 -6.39 8.05 -14.83
N ALA A 862 -5.87 6.85 -15.08
CA ALA A 862 -4.64 6.64 -15.85
C ALA A 862 -4.75 7.15 -17.29
N ILE A 863 -5.79 6.72 -18.02
CA ILE A 863 -5.96 7.12 -19.43
C ILE A 863 -6.20 8.62 -19.60
N THR A 864 -6.84 9.26 -18.62
CA THR A 864 -7.14 10.70 -18.66
C THR A 864 -5.93 11.58 -18.30
N ARG A 865 -4.77 11.02 -17.94
CA ARG A 865 -3.51 11.78 -17.81
C ARG A 865 -2.93 12.19 -19.14
N THR A 866 -3.35 11.57 -20.23
CA THR A 866 -2.85 11.75 -21.59
C THR A 866 -3.42 13.02 -22.26
N LYS A 867 -2.56 13.74 -23.01
CA LYS A 867 -2.97 14.86 -23.88
C LYS A 867 -3.02 14.48 -25.35
N LYS A 868 -2.09 13.61 -25.82
CA LYS A 868 -1.93 13.27 -27.24
C LYS A 868 -1.88 11.76 -27.48
N ASN A 869 -0.84 11.09 -26.98
CA ASN A 869 -0.55 9.71 -27.31
C ASN A 869 -0.82 8.80 -26.11
N LEU A 870 -1.63 7.76 -26.31
CA LEU A 870 -1.91 6.73 -25.31
C LEU A 870 -1.58 5.36 -25.86
N LYS A 871 -0.89 4.54 -25.08
CA LYS A 871 -0.72 3.11 -25.31
C LYS A 871 -0.99 2.37 -24.00
N ILE A 872 -1.73 1.28 -24.07
CA ILE A 872 -2.04 0.39 -22.94
C ILE A 872 -1.38 -0.95 -23.24
N TYR A 873 -0.40 -1.32 -22.44
CA TYR A 873 0.39 -2.53 -22.55
C TYR A 873 -0.14 -3.61 -21.61
N TRP A 874 -0.65 -4.68 -22.15
CA TRP A 874 -1.18 -5.83 -21.44
C TRP A 874 -1.16 -7.11 -22.27
N THR A 875 -1.50 -8.26 -21.65
CA THR A 875 -1.80 -9.48 -22.39
C THR A 875 -3.28 -9.51 -22.76
N PRO A 876 -3.70 -10.28 -23.78
CA PRO A 876 -5.11 -10.43 -24.12
C PRO A 876 -5.98 -10.96 -22.96
N GLU A 877 -5.40 -11.83 -22.13
CA GLU A 877 -6.04 -12.38 -20.94
C GLU A 877 -6.24 -11.30 -19.88
N THR A 878 -5.21 -10.48 -19.62
CA THR A 878 -5.30 -9.36 -18.68
C THR A 878 -6.28 -8.31 -19.15
N GLU A 879 -6.26 -7.95 -20.45
CA GLU A 879 -7.22 -7.03 -21.06
C GLU A 879 -8.66 -7.48 -20.80
N LYS A 880 -8.97 -8.74 -21.13
CA LYS A 880 -10.31 -9.32 -20.91
C LYS A 880 -10.72 -9.26 -19.44
N LYS A 881 -9.85 -9.70 -18.54
CA LYS A 881 -10.07 -9.73 -17.09
C LYS A 881 -10.36 -8.34 -16.51
N VAL A 882 -9.57 -7.35 -16.90
CA VAL A 882 -9.73 -5.96 -16.45
C VAL A 882 -11.06 -5.39 -16.97
N ILE A 883 -11.36 -5.56 -18.26
CA ILE A 883 -12.59 -5.01 -18.85
C ILE A 883 -13.85 -5.68 -18.27
N GLU A 884 -13.82 -6.98 -18.01
CA GLU A 884 -14.92 -7.68 -17.35
C GLU A 884 -15.12 -7.18 -15.92
N HIS A 885 -14.03 -6.97 -15.17
CA HIS A 885 -14.11 -6.50 -13.79
C HIS A 885 -14.66 -5.08 -13.67
N ILE A 886 -14.24 -4.15 -14.52
CA ILE A 886 -14.72 -2.75 -14.48
C ILE A 886 -16.18 -2.57 -14.87
N ARG A 887 -16.81 -3.57 -15.50
CA ARG A 887 -18.24 -3.55 -15.88
C ARG A 887 -19.19 -3.72 -14.69
N ILE A 888 -18.70 -4.16 -13.53
CA ILE A 888 -19.54 -4.39 -12.35
C ILE A 888 -19.79 -3.05 -11.64
N ASP A 889 -20.94 -2.41 -11.93
CA ASP A 889 -21.38 -1.19 -11.23
C ASP A 889 -22.26 -1.54 -10.01
N GLU A 890 -21.66 -1.58 -8.83
CA GLU A 890 -22.36 -1.89 -7.57
C GLU A 890 -22.92 -0.65 -6.87
N SER A 891 -22.63 0.56 -7.35
CA SER A 891 -23.02 1.81 -6.69
C SER A 891 -24.54 2.08 -6.69
N ARG A 892 -25.28 1.52 -7.66
CA ARG A 892 -26.75 1.65 -7.75
C ARG A 892 -27.48 1.10 -6.53
N LYS A 893 -26.90 0.11 -5.88
CA LYS A 893 -27.42 -0.51 -4.67
C LYS A 893 -27.37 0.48 -3.51
N ASP A 894 -26.21 1.08 -3.26
CA ASP A 894 -26.01 2.07 -2.21
C ASP A 894 -26.96 3.27 -2.37
N GLU A 895 -27.08 3.79 -3.60
CA GLU A 895 -28.00 4.89 -3.93
C GLU A 895 -29.47 4.54 -3.61
N SER A 896 -29.91 3.33 -3.97
CA SER A 896 -31.29 2.90 -3.76
C SER A 896 -31.67 2.73 -2.29
N ILE A 897 -30.75 2.18 -1.48
CA ILE A 897 -30.94 1.98 -0.04
C ILE A 897 -30.97 3.35 0.67
N LEU A 898 -29.99 4.19 0.37
CA LEU A 898 -29.88 5.51 0.98
C LEU A 898 -31.10 6.42 0.66
N LYS A 899 -31.58 6.39 -0.57
CA LYS A 899 -32.76 7.13 -0.99
C LYS A 899 -34.04 6.72 -0.24
N ARG A 900 -34.16 5.46 0.18
CA ARG A 900 -35.28 4.99 1.02
C ARG A 900 -35.17 5.51 2.46
N LYS A 901 -33.95 5.66 2.99
CA LYS A 901 -33.71 6.16 4.35
C LYS A 901 -33.86 7.69 4.46
N LEU A 902 -33.52 8.41 3.40
CA LEU A 902 -33.62 9.89 3.35
C LEU A 902 -35.00 10.42 2.97
N LYS A 903 -35.98 9.54 2.63
CA LYS A 903 -37.38 9.86 2.49
C LYS A 903 -38.12 9.80 3.82
#